data_bb880cd2dacafc1d0666a36017182223
#
_entry.id   bb880cd2dacafc1d0666a36017182223
#
_cell.length_a   1.000
_cell.length_b   1.000
_cell.length_c   1.000
_cell.angle_alpha   90.00
_cell.angle_beta   90.00
_cell.angle_gamma   90.00
#
_symmetry.space_group_name_H-M   'P 1'
#
loop_
_entity.id
_entity.type
_entity.pdbx_description
1 polymer ?
#
loop_
_entity_poly.entity_id
_entity_poly.type
_entity_poly.pdbx_seq_one_letter_code
_entity_poly.pdbx_strand_id
1 'polypeptide(L)'
;MYRTIQQSLLARIQAILLAKYDITLTQLSVEQPPSIALGELALPVAFELAKRLRKAPRVIATELAAELTNELASGQAELEGIASVEVAGAGYINIRLDRAATVRRIAADQHADIGGPGFRLVEHTSINPNKAAHIGHLRNAILGDTFQRLLRPDAYKSGYEVGVQNYIDNTGVQVADVVVGLVHLEGRNLASTRELLAELAATNQRIDFYCWDLYARVSQWYTADPAQLAARKQIRLDTLHALETGGNDTSTIADLISTAVLRRHLETMERLSIEYDFLPRESEILTLHFWDAARTLMMEKGVLYLETAGKNKGCYVMRRAGAEVQEEGSDIPDEDAKVIVRSNGTVTYVGKDIAYHLWKFGLLPGKDFGYAKFHEYPTHTCWISTIDGETPHPTFGKADAIYNVIDSRQNDPQTQVVQALRGMGFTEAADRYTHFSYEMVALTPRCAIDLGYAISDEDRKKAYIEVSGRKGFGVKADDLLDQLIAAAKAEVDIRHPDVSEADRLTIAKQIGVGALRYFMLRFTRNTVIAFDFKDALSFEGETGPYVQYAIVRAANIFRKASTTPEACTAAIAALDLGKIFDSEEGSSLWETWLLTSKLTLMIEQCIATAEPAYLAKYAFQLAQQFNNFYHRHHVLHETDPTRKTLLLATAAVAQREMIRALGYLGIEAPQRM
;
A
#
# COMPACT_ATOMS: atom_id res chain seq x y z
N MET A 1 -12.78 -1.96 -19.06
CA MET A 1 -13.07 -2.07 -20.50
C MET A 1 -11.85 -1.80 -21.40
N TYR A 2 -11.16 -0.66 -21.31
CA TYR A 2 -9.93 -0.38 -22.09
C TYR A 2 -8.92 -1.54 -21.98
N ARG A 3 -8.73 -2.07 -20.78
CA ARG A 3 -7.87 -3.23 -20.52
C ARG A 3 -8.34 -4.50 -21.23
N THR A 4 -9.65 -4.76 -21.27
CA THR A 4 -10.21 -5.93 -21.98
C THR A 4 -9.86 -5.88 -23.48
N ILE A 5 -10.04 -4.72 -24.11
CA ILE A 5 -9.70 -4.53 -25.52
C ILE A 5 -8.20 -4.73 -25.74
N GLN A 6 -7.34 -4.20 -24.85
CA GLN A 6 -5.89 -4.46 -24.94
C GLN A 6 -5.56 -5.94 -24.86
N GLN A 7 -6.12 -6.66 -23.90
CA GLN A 7 -5.87 -8.10 -23.72
C GLN A 7 -6.32 -8.92 -24.94
N SER A 8 -7.53 -8.66 -25.42
CA SER A 8 -8.06 -9.33 -26.62
C SER A 8 -7.20 -9.04 -27.86
N LEU A 9 -6.80 -7.79 -28.05
CA LEU A 9 -5.91 -7.38 -29.14
C LEU A 9 -4.55 -8.08 -29.08
N LEU A 10 -3.94 -8.13 -27.89
CA LEU A 10 -2.65 -8.80 -27.68
C LEU A 10 -2.74 -10.32 -27.95
N ALA A 11 -3.78 -10.97 -27.45
CA ALA A 11 -4.02 -12.39 -27.70
C ALA A 11 -4.19 -12.65 -29.21
N ARG A 12 -4.89 -11.77 -29.92
CA ARG A 12 -5.11 -11.90 -31.36
C ARG A 12 -3.82 -11.70 -32.16
N ILE A 13 -3.04 -10.68 -31.84
CA ILE A 13 -1.70 -10.46 -32.44
C ILE A 13 -0.83 -11.69 -32.23
N GLN A 14 -0.78 -12.24 -31.02
CA GLN A 14 0.01 -13.45 -30.74
C GLN A 14 -0.44 -14.64 -31.61
N ALA A 15 -1.74 -14.83 -31.81
CA ALA A 15 -2.27 -15.87 -32.67
C ALA A 15 -1.88 -15.68 -34.18
N ILE A 16 -1.93 -14.43 -34.66
CA ILE A 16 -1.49 -14.07 -36.01
C ILE A 16 0.01 -14.32 -36.18
N LEU A 17 0.83 -13.93 -35.20
CA LEU A 17 2.29 -14.13 -35.23
C LEU A 17 2.64 -15.63 -35.30
N LEU A 18 1.97 -16.44 -34.50
CA LEU A 18 2.16 -17.89 -34.51
C LEU A 18 1.76 -18.50 -35.84
N ALA A 19 0.58 -18.15 -36.33
CA ALA A 19 0.04 -18.74 -37.58
C ALA A 19 0.85 -18.32 -38.81
N LYS A 20 1.29 -17.08 -38.91
CA LYS A 20 1.91 -16.51 -40.12
C LYS A 20 3.43 -16.63 -40.13
N TYR A 21 4.06 -16.57 -39.00
CA TYR A 21 5.54 -16.48 -38.89
C TYR A 21 6.15 -17.57 -38.01
N ASP A 22 5.33 -18.40 -37.36
CA ASP A 22 5.76 -19.40 -36.38
C ASP A 22 6.56 -18.76 -35.24
N ILE A 23 6.12 -17.56 -34.78
CA ILE A 23 6.78 -16.77 -33.73
C ILE A 23 5.85 -16.60 -32.54
N THR A 24 6.39 -16.92 -31.35
CA THR A 24 5.79 -16.55 -30.08
C THR A 24 6.66 -15.49 -29.43
N LEU A 25 6.06 -14.36 -29.04
CA LEU A 25 6.72 -13.32 -28.27
C LEU A 25 6.37 -13.46 -26.79
N THR A 26 7.39 -13.43 -25.94
CA THR A 26 7.21 -13.52 -24.47
C THR A 26 6.60 -12.27 -23.87
N GLN A 27 6.79 -11.12 -24.54
CA GLN A 27 6.21 -9.85 -24.15
C GLN A 27 5.70 -9.12 -25.38
N LEU A 28 4.44 -8.73 -25.34
CA LEU A 28 3.81 -7.85 -26.32
C LEU A 28 3.34 -6.60 -25.59
N SER A 29 3.71 -5.42 -26.08
CA SER A 29 3.29 -4.15 -25.49
C SER A 29 2.25 -3.46 -26.35
N VAL A 30 1.31 -2.78 -25.68
CA VAL A 30 0.39 -1.81 -26.27
C VAL A 30 0.68 -0.47 -25.64
N GLU A 31 0.90 0.51 -26.48
CA GLU A 31 1.16 1.89 -26.08
C GLU A 31 -0.06 2.79 -26.35
N GLN A 32 -0.09 3.94 -25.71
CA GLN A 32 -1.04 4.98 -26.10
C GLN A 32 -0.33 5.95 -27.06
N PRO A 33 -0.89 6.22 -28.25
CA PRO A 33 -0.37 7.26 -29.12
C PRO A 33 -0.29 8.63 -28.41
N PRO A 34 0.62 9.51 -28.83
CA PRO A 34 0.78 10.84 -28.21
C PRO A 34 -0.44 11.76 -28.40
N SER A 35 -1.32 11.41 -29.33
CA SER A 35 -2.58 12.14 -29.60
C SER A 35 -3.67 11.15 -29.98
N ILE A 36 -4.89 11.35 -29.48
CA ILE A 36 -6.09 10.58 -29.88
C ILE A 36 -6.42 10.72 -31.37
N ALA A 37 -5.90 11.75 -32.02
CA ALA A 37 -6.02 11.90 -33.47
C ALA A 37 -5.33 10.76 -34.25
N LEU A 38 -4.36 10.09 -33.62
CA LEU A 38 -3.65 8.92 -34.17
C LEU A 38 -4.29 7.59 -33.78
N GLY A 39 -5.34 7.59 -32.94
CA GLY A 39 -5.98 6.41 -32.38
C GLY A 39 -5.81 6.32 -30.87
N GLU A 40 -6.43 5.32 -30.28
CA GLU A 40 -6.43 5.11 -28.82
C GLU A 40 -5.36 4.10 -28.34
N LEU A 41 -4.92 3.18 -29.23
CA LEU A 41 -3.90 2.18 -28.95
C LEU A 41 -2.87 2.16 -30.08
N ALA A 42 -1.63 1.81 -29.77
CA ALA A 42 -0.55 1.63 -30.74
C ALA A 42 0.24 0.35 -30.42
N LEU A 43 0.53 -0.44 -31.43
CA LEU A 43 1.33 -1.66 -31.33
C LEU A 43 2.71 -1.40 -31.97
N PRO A 44 3.81 -1.43 -31.21
CA PRO A 44 5.17 -1.30 -31.73
C PRO A 44 5.77 -2.64 -32.19
N VAL A 45 4.99 -3.73 -32.21
CA VAL A 45 5.43 -5.11 -32.44
C VAL A 45 6.25 -5.31 -33.71
N ALA A 46 6.00 -4.53 -34.76
CA ALA A 46 6.73 -4.62 -36.02
C ALA A 46 8.23 -4.26 -35.87
N PHE A 47 8.58 -3.38 -34.93
CA PHE A 47 9.99 -3.03 -34.67
C PHE A 47 10.74 -4.19 -34.00
N GLU A 48 10.09 -4.93 -33.11
CA GLU A 48 10.66 -6.12 -32.47
C GLU A 48 10.87 -7.25 -33.48
N LEU A 49 9.93 -7.43 -34.40
CA LEU A 49 9.99 -8.48 -35.41
C LEU A 49 10.95 -8.18 -36.57
N ALA A 50 11.30 -6.92 -36.80
CA ALA A 50 12.10 -6.50 -37.96
C ALA A 50 13.43 -7.25 -38.07
N LYS A 51 14.14 -7.43 -36.96
CA LYS A 51 15.42 -8.16 -36.91
C LYS A 51 15.22 -9.68 -37.13
N ARG A 52 14.16 -10.25 -36.56
CA ARG A 52 13.85 -11.70 -36.66
C ARG A 52 13.42 -12.07 -38.06
N LEU A 53 12.55 -11.26 -38.69
CA LEU A 53 12.02 -11.49 -40.03
C LEU A 53 12.88 -10.93 -41.17
N ARG A 54 13.92 -10.14 -40.85
CA ARG A 54 14.76 -9.43 -41.83
C ARG A 54 13.94 -8.61 -42.85
N LYS A 55 12.88 -7.96 -42.33
CA LYS A 55 11.97 -7.10 -43.11
C LYS A 55 11.93 -5.70 -42.47
N ALA A 56 11.63 -4.69 -43.28
CA ALA A 56 11.41 -3.33 -42.76
C ALA A 56 10.17 -3.33 -41.82
N PRO A 57 10.22 -2.62 -40.67
CA PRO A 57 9.11 -2.59 -39.70
C PRO A 57 7.77 -2.19 -40.36
N ARG A 58 7.80 -1.23 -41.28
CA ARG A 58 6.59 -0.76 -41.97
C ARG A 58 5.97 -1.86 -42.84
N VAL A 59 6.74 -2.73 -43.47
CA VAL A 59 6.25 -3.85 -44.24
C VAL A 59 5.55 -4.85 -43.32
N ILE A 60 6.17 -5.19 -42.19
CA ILE A 60 5.58 -6.08 -41.19
C ILE A 60 4.29 -5.50 -40.61
N ALA A 61 4.31 -4.20 -40.28
CA ALA A 61 3.13 -3.51 -39.78
C ALA A 61 1.99 -3.54 -40.78
N THR A 62 2.27 -3.38 -42.11
CA THR A 62 1.28 -3.45 -43.17
C THR A 62 0.69 -4.87 -43.29
N GLU A 63 1.54 -5.91 -43.22
CA GLU A 63 1.08 -7.30 -43.26
C GLU A 63 0.18 -7.64 -42.07
N LEU A 64 0.54 -7.22 -40.85
CA LEU A 64 -0.24 -7.45 -39.62
C LEU A 64 -1.53 -6.63 -39.59
N ALA A 65 -1.48 -5.37 -40.01
CA ALA A 65 -2.66 -4.51 -40.08
C ALA A 65 -3.69 -5.02 -41.09
N ALA A 66 -3.26 -5.57 -42.22
CA ALA A 66 -4.13 -6.18 -43.19
C ALA A 66 -4.86 -7.41 -42.62
N GLU A 67 -4.15 -8.28 -41.87
CA GLU A 67 -4.77 -9.45 -41.24
C GLU A 67 -5.80 -8.99 -40.18
N LEU A 68 -5.43 -8.05 -39.27
CA LEU A 68 -6.38 -7.51 -38.31
C LEU A 68 -7.60 -6.87 -38.94
N THR A 69 -7.43 -6.16 -40.09
CA THR A 69 -8.52 -5.52 -40.80
C THR A 69 -9.46 -6.57 -41.44
N ASN A 70 -8.92 -7.67 -41.99
CA ASN A 70 -9.69 -8.76 -42.51
C ASN A 70 -10.50 -9.46 -41.42
N GLU A 71 -9.87 -9.68 -40.25
CA GLU A 71 -10.53 -10.29 -39.12
C GLU A 71 -11.61 -9.40 -38.52
N LEU A 72 -11.36 -8.08 -38.43
CA LEU A 72 -12.36 -7.10 -38.03
C LEU A 72 -13.58 -7.13 -38.98
N ALA A 73 -13.34 -7.16 -40.28
CA ALA A 73 -14.40 -7.25 -41.30
C ALA A 73 -15.19 -8.58 -41.23
N SER A 74 -14.58 -9.66 -40.78
CA SER A 74 -15.24 -10.94 -40.55
C SER A 74 -16.03 -11.03 -39.23
N GLY A 75 -16.01 -10.00 -38.39
CA GLY A 75 -16.75 -9.93 -37.14
C GLY A 75 -16.17 -10.79 -36.02
N GLN A 76 -14.85 -10.93 -35.95
CA GLN A 76 -14.20 -11.67 -34.86
C GLN A 76 -14.53 -11.03 -33.51
N ALA A 77 -15.09 -11.82 -32.59
CA ALA A 77 -15.56 -11.34 -31.27
C ALA A 77 -14.46 -10.74 -30.44
N GLU A 78 -13.21 -11.22 -30.58
CA GLU A 78 -12.04 -10.70 -29.85
C GLU A 78 -11.66 -9.28 -30.27
N LEU A 79 -12.12 -8.79 -31.43
CA LEU A 79 -11.87 -7.43 -31.91
C LEU A 79 -13.08 -6.49 -31.71
N GLU A 80 -14.09 -6.91 -30.97
CA GLU A 80 -15.24 -6.07 -30.63
C GLU A 80 -14.81 -4.80 -29.93
N GLY A 81 -15.33 -3.65 -30.39
CA GLY A 81 -14.98 -2.34 -29.87
C GLY A 81 -13.82 -1.66 -30.61
N ILE A 82 -13.24 -2.30 -31.63
CA ILE A 82 -12.28 -1.69 -32.55
C ILE A 82 -13.02 -1.22 -33.80
N ALA A 83 -12.79 0.05 -34.21
CA ALA A 83 -13.38 0.64 -35.41
C ALA A 83 -12.47 0.52 -36.63
N SER A 84 -11.17 0.76 -36.49
CA SER A 84 -10.21 0.65 -37.59
C SER A 84 -8.78 0.38 -37.09
N VAL A 85 -7.97 -0.12 -38.05
CA VAL A 85 -6.55 -0.42 -37.88
C VAL A 85 -5.77 0.32 -38.97
N GLU A 86 -4.77 1.10 -38.59
CA GLU A 86 -3.99 1.93 -39.50
C GLU A 86 -2.48 1.80 -39.23
N VAL A 87 -1.67 1.81 -40.31
CA VAL A 87 -0.19 1.84 -40.16
C VAL A 87 0.28 3.26 -40.11
N ALA A 88 1.03 3.59 -39.05
CA ALA A 88 1.54 4.94 -38.81
C ALA A 88 3.08 4.97 -38.73
N GLY A 89 3.67 6.07 -39.21
CA GLY A 89 5.11 6.31 -39.12
C GLY A 89 5.96 5.19 -39.72
N ALA A 90 7.00 4.80 -39.03
CA ALA A 90 7.97 3.80 -39.48
C ALA A 90 7.54 2.34 -39.26
N GLY A 91 6.37 2.08 -38.64
CA GLY A 91 5.92 0.72 -38.38
C GLY A 91 5.04 0.54 -37.13
N TYR A 92 4.43 1.58 -36.63
CA TYR A 92 3.38 1.46 -35.63
C TYR A 92 2.07 0.98 -36.27
N ILE A 93 1.33 0.15 -35.57
CA ILE A 93 -0.05 -0.22 -35.93
C ILE A 93 -0.97 0.49 -34.94
N ASN A 94 -1.65 1.52 -35.41
CA ASN A 94 -2.57 2.32 -34.60
C ASN A 94 -3.99 1.76 -34.69
N ILE A 95 -4.66 1.69 -33.56
CA ILE A 95 -6.00 1.14 -33.41
C ILE A 95 -6.92 2.28 -32.98
N ARG A 96 -8.04 2.44 -33.71
CA ARG A 96 -9.14 3.31 -33.34
C ARG A 96 -10.26 2.50 -32.71
N LEU A 97 -10.74 2.95 -31.57
CA LEU A 97 -11.88 2.33 -30.90
C LEU A 97 -13.21 2.80 -31.53
N ASP A 98 -14.19 1.91 -31.51
CA ASP A 98 -15.58 2.34 -31.70
C ASP A 98 -16.01 3.15 -30.47
N ARG A 99 -15.96 4.47 -30.62
CA ARG A 99 -16.22 5.41 -29.53
C ARG A 99 -17.65 5.29 -29.02
N ALA A 100 -18.63 5.10 -29.91
CA ALA A 100 -20.04 4.97 -29.55
C ALA A 100 -20.30 3.69 -28.74
N ALA A 101 -19.81 2.55 -29.23
CA ALA A 101 -19.91 1.27 -28.50
C ALA A 101 -19.16 1.35 -27.17
N THR A 102 -17.97 1.94 -27.16
CA THR A 102 -17.15 2.12 -25.96
C THR A 102 -17.86 2.96 -24.89
N VAL A 103 -18.45 4.10 -25.25
CA VAL A 103 -19.23 4.96 -24.34
C VAL A 103 -20.40 4.20 -23.72
N ARG A 104 -21.16 3.44 -24.53
CA ARG A 104 -22.27 2.60 -24.00
C ARG A 104 -21.79 1.58 -22.98
N ARG A 105 -20.67 0.91 -23.23
CA ARG A 105 -20.10 -0.09 -22.31
C ARG A 105 -19.59 0.56 -21.02
N ILE A 106 -18.96 1.72 -21.10
CA ILE A 106 -18.51 2.50 -19.91
C ILE A 106 -19.73 2.98 -19.13
N ALA A 107 -20.76 3.51 -19.80
CA ALA A 107 -22.00 3.94 -19.16
C ALA A 107 -22.70 2.80 -18.42
N ALA A 108 -22.73 1.61 -19.03
CA ALA A 108 -23.27 0.37 -18.44
C ALA A 108 -22.39 -0.25 -17.33
N ASP A 109 -21.29 0.40 -16.96
CA ASP A 109 -20.40 -0.02 -15.88
C ASP A 109 -19.76 -1.41 -16.09
N GLN A 110 -19.41 -1.73 -17.33
CA GLN A 110 -18.75 -2.98 -17.67
C GLN A 110 -17.23 -2.87 -17.43
N HIS A 111 -16.73 -3.59 -16.47
CA HIS A 111 -15.30 -3.67 -16.14
C HIS A 111 -14.70 -5.03 -16.46
N ALA A 112 -13.39 -5.06 -16.73
CA ALA A 112 -12.63 -6.31 -16.74
C ALA A 112 -12.42 -6.78 -15.30
N ASP A 113 -12.43 -8.10 -15.12
CA ASP A 113 -12.06 -8.69 -13.84
C ASP A 113 -10.57 -8.46 -13.56
N ILE A 114 -10.25 -8.15 -12.31
CA ILE A 114 -8.87 -8.00 -11.83
C ILE A 114 -8.58 -9.12 -10.84
N GLY A 115 -7.35 -9.63 -10.86
CA GLY A 115 -6.91 -10.65 -9.94
C GLY A 115 -7.16 -12.06 -10.45
N GLY A 116 -7.27 -13.00 -9.53
CA GLY A 116 -7.40 -14.42 -9.81
C GLY A 116 -7.50 -15.24 -8.53
N PRO A 117 -7.45 -16.56 -8.61
CA PRO A 117 -7.48 -17.41 -7.43
C PRO A 117 -6.22 -17.23 -6.59
N GLY A 118 -6.36 -17.52 -5.31
CA GLY A 118 -5.27 -17.60 -4.34
C GLY A 118 -5.30 -16.52 -3.26
N PHE A 119 -4.67 -16.87 -2.15
CA PHE A 119 -4.59 -16.05 -0.94
C PHE A 119 -3.37 -15.13 -0.98
N ARG A 120 -3.59 -13.85 -0.81
CA ARG A 120 -2.55 -12.81 -0.73
C ARG A 120 -2.46 -12.27 0.69
N LEU A 121 -1.26 -12.25 1.24
CA LEU A 121 -1.02 -11.72 2.58
C LEU A 121 -0.29 -10.38 2.47
N VAL A 122 -0.88 -9.35 3.05
CA VAL A 122 -0.27 -8.02 3.17
C VAL A 122 0.05 -7.76 4.64
N GLU A 123 1.33 -7.66 4.96
CA GLU A 123 1.79 -7.26 6.28
C GLU A 123 2.23 -5.82 6.24
N HIS A 124 1.69 -5.01 7.13
CA HIS A 124 2.03 -3.59 7.22
C HIS A 124 1.85 -3.04 8.63
N THR A 125 2.21 -1.77 8.80
CA THR A 125 2.17 -1.03 10.07
C THR A 125 3.30 -1.45 10.99
N SER A 126 3.30 -2.64 11.57
CA SER A 126 4.38 -3.26 12.36
C SER A 126 5.04 -2.28 13.34
N ILE A 127 4.21 -1.53 14.12
CA ILE A 127 4.66 -0.55 15.09
C ILE A 127 4.98 -1.26 16.39
N ASN A 128 6.19 -1.06 16.93
CA ASN A 128 6.53 -1.59 18.25
C ASN A 128 5.58 -1.02 19.31
N PRO A 129 4.91 -1.87 20.11
CA PRO A 129 3.88 -1.43 21.05
C PRO A 129 4.49 -0.86 22.34
N ASN A 130 5.35 0.15 22.19
CA ASN A 130 6.10 0.76 23.29
C ASN A 130 5.71 2.23 23.58
N LYS A 131 5.09 2.92 22.62
CA LYS A 131 4.68 4.32 22.71
C LYS A 131 3.72 4.68 21.57
N ALA A 132 3.21 5.91 21.53
CA ALA A 132 2.34 6.40 20.48
C ALA A 132 2.93 6.24 19.08
N ALA A 133 2.06 5.98 18.09
CA ALA A 133 2.42 6.02 16.69
C ALA A 133 2.91 7.43 16.28
N HIS A 134 3.78 7.51 15.28
CA HIS A 134 4.29 8.77 14.76
C HIS A 134 4.09 8.84 13.23
N ILE A 135 4.33 10.02 12.64
CA ILE A 135 4.09 10.31 11.23
C ILE A 135 4.76 9.27 10.27
N GLY A 136 5.94 8.77 10.60
CA GLY A 136 6.62 7.74 9.80
C GLY A 136 5.84 6.43 9.72
N HIS A 137 5.14 6.04 10.78
CA HIS A 137 4.28 4.86 10.81
C HIS A 137 3.04 5.04 9.94
N LEU A 138 2.52 6.28 9.82
CA LEU A 138 1.36 6.56 8.98
C LEU A 138 1.61 6.26 7.52
N ARG A 139 2.82 6.52 7.00
CA ARG A 139 3.15 6.18 5.61
C ARG A 139 3.09 4.69 5.36
N ASN A 140 3.68 3.89 6.26
CA ASN A 140 3.62 2.44 6.18
C ASN A 140 2.17 1.94 6.16
N ALA A 141 1.39 2.36 7.16
CA ALA A 141 0.01 1.94 7.33
C ALA A 141 -0.87 2.32 6.12
N ILE A 142 -0.73 3.55 5.61
CA ILE A 142 -1.48 4.05 4.45
C ILE A 142 -1.09 3.31 3.16
N LEU A 143 0.21 3.04 2.93
CA LEU A 143 0.67 2.27 1.77
C LEU A 143 0.13 0.84 1.80
N GLY A 144 0.23 0.17 2.94
CA GLY A 144 -0.24 -1.21 3.09
C GLY A 144 -1.75 -1.33 2.98
N ASP A 145 -2.50 -0.47 3.65
CA ASP A 145 -3.96 -0.44 3.55
C ASP A 145 -4.44 -0.13 2.12
N THR A 146 -3.81 0.82 1.43
CA THR A 146 -4.12 1.09 0.03
C THR A 146 -3.84 -0.13 -0.84
N PHE A 147 -2.71 -0.81 -0.62
CA PHE A 147 -2.34 -1.96 -1.44
C PHE A 147 -3.27 -3.15 -1.23
N GLN A 148 -3.70 -3.44 0.01
CA GLN A 148 -4.67 -4.50 0.27
C GLN A 148 -6.04 -4.19 -0.37
N ARG A 149 -6.46 -2.91 -0.39
CA ARG A 149 -7.70 -2.49 -1.08
C ARG A 149 -7.63 -2.73 -2.59
N LEU A 150 -6.47 -2.52 -3.22
CA LEU A 150 -6.25 -2.81 -4.64
C LEU A 150 -6.36 -4.31 -4.96
N LEU A 151 -6.03 -5.19 -4.01
CA LEU A 151 -6.09 -6.64 -4.17
C LEU A 151 -7.48 -7.22 -3.90
N ARG A 152 -8.35 -6.54 -3.13
CA ARG A 152 -9.66 -7.07 -2.72
C ARG A 152 -10.70 -7.08 -3.84
N PRO A 153 -11.65 -8.04 -3.83
CA PRO A 153 -12.62 -8.24 -4.90
C PRO A 153 -13.78 -7.24 -4.94
N ASP A 154 -13.92 -6.34 -3.97
CA ASP A 154 -15.14 -5.55 -3.71
C ASP A 154 -15.65 -4.73 -4.90
N ALA A 155 -14.80 -4.35 -5.83
CA ALA A 155 -15.19 -3.62 -7.04
C ALA A 155 -15.19 -4.48 -8.31
N TYR A 156 -14.68 -5.71 -8.24
CA TYR A 156 -14.52 -6.62 -9.38
C TYR A 156 -14.95 -8.02 -8.97
N LYS A 157 -15.60 -8.75 -9.85
CA LYS A 157 -16.16 -10.09 -9.58
C LYS A 157 -15.09 -11.15 -9.27
N SER A 158 -13.84 -10.87 -9.55
CA SER A 158 -12.70 -11.76 -9.34
C SER A 158 -11.54 -11.00 -8.72
N GLY A 159 -11.50 -10.90 -7.42
CA GLY A 159 -10.33 -10.40 -6.68
C GLY A 159 -9.56 -11.54 -6.06
N TYR A 160 -8.47 -11.20 -5.38
CA TYR A 160 -7.75 -12.16 -4.53
C TYR A 160 -8.45 -12.28 -3.17
N GLU A 161 -8.37 -13.44 -2.53
CA GLU A 161 -8.54 -13.53 -1.09
C GLU A 161 -7.36 -12.83 -0.42
N VAL A 162 -7.62 -11.92 0.51
CA VAL A 162 -6.59 -11.07 1.13
C VAL A 162 -6.67 -11.13 2.64
N GLY A 163 -5.55 -11.48 3.28
CA GLY A 163 -5.35 -11.35 4.71
C GLY A 163 -4.43 -10.17 5.03
N VAL A 164 -4.79 -9.40 6.05
CA VAL A 164 -4.02 -8.23 6.50
C VAL A 164 -3.44 -8.50 7.87
N GLN A 165 -2.12 -8.43 8.00
CA GLN A 165 -1.41 -8.66 9.24
C GLN A 165 -0.66 -7.41 9.71
N ASN A 166 -0.64 -7.21 11.03
CA ASN A 166 0.19 -6.22 11.70
C ASN A 166 1.06 -6.94 12.72
N TYR A 167 2.34 -7.13 12.38
CA TYR A 167 3.32 -7.82 13.24
C TYR A 167 3.63 -6.99 14.49
N ILE A 168 3.59 -7.64 15.66
CA ILE A 168 3.73 -7.00 16.97
C ILE A 168 5.03 -7.47 17.64
N ASP A 169 6.09 -6.66 17.57
CA ASP A 169 7.33 -6.86 18.31
C ASP A 169 7.15 -6.44 19.77
N ASN A 170 6.58 -7.33 20.57
CA ASN A 170 6.31 -7.10 22.00
C ASN A 170 7.46 -7.55 22.93
N THR A 171 8.55 -8.12 22.38
CA THR A 171 9.74 -8.56 23.13
C THR A 171 11.00 -7.78 22.79
N GLY A 172 10.91 -6.81 21.87
CA GLY A 172 12.06 -6.07 21.37
C GLY A 172 12.60 -5.03 22.35
N VAL A 173 13.78 -4.50 21.97
CA VAL A 173 14.54 -3.50 22.75
C VAL A 173 13.71 -2.28 23.14
N GLN A 174 12.78 -1.85 22.28
CA GLN A 174 11.99 -0.65 22.54
C GLN A 174 10.95 -0.86 23.64
N VAL A 175 10.37 -2.05 23.72
CA VAL A 175 9.46 -2.44 24.82
C VAL A 175 10.27 -2.60 26.10
N ALA A 176 11.44 -3.26 26.05
CA ALA A 176 12.35 -3.36 27.19
C ALA A 176 12.73 -2.00 27.78
N ASP A 177 12.96 -0.98 26.93
CA ASP A 177 13.27 0.38 27.40
C ASP A 177 12.11 1.00 28.21
N VAL A 178 10.85 0.79 27.81
CA VAL A 178 9.69 1.27 28.58
C VAL A 178 9.58 0.53 29.91
N VAL A 179 9.81 -0.78 29.93
CA VAL A 179 9.81 -1.59 31.17
C VAL A 179 10.92 -1.11 32.11
N VAL A 180 12.14 -0.85 31.59
CA VAL A 180 13.22 -0.22 32.38
C VAL A 180 12.78 1.12 32.98
N GLY A 181 12.06 1.93 32.19
CA GLY A 181 11.52 3.20 32.69
C GLY A 181 10.56 3.03 33.87
N LEU A 182 9.61 2.12 33.74
CA LEU A 182 8.64 1.82 34.81
C LEU A 182 9.34 1.29 36.07
N VAL A 183 10.21 0.30 35.91
CA VAL A 183 10.82 -0.42 37.04
C VAL A 183 11.95 0.41 37.70
N HIS A 184 12.89 0.96 36.91
CA HIS A 184 14.12 1.58 37.45
C HIS A 184 14.05 3.09 37.55
N LEU A 185 13.27 3.81 36.73
CA LEU A 185 13.09 5.26 36.88
C LEU A 185 11.94 5.61 37.81
N GLU A 186 10.83 4.90 37.71
CA GLU A 186 9.62 5.19 38.48
C GLU A 186 9.40 4.27 39.69
N GLY A 187 10.26 3.26 39.85
CA GLY A 187 10.19 2.32 40.97
C GLY A 187 8.93 1.45 40.99
N ARG A 188 8.32 1.20 39.84
CA ARG A 188 7.09 0.42 39.76
C ARG A 188 7.38 -1.08 39.71
N ASN A 189 6.46 -1.84 40.26
CA ASN A 189 6.39 -3.28 40.14
C ASN A 189 5.11 -3.68 39.40
N LEU A 190 4.84 -4.99 39.27
CA LEU A 190 3.66 -5.51 38.57
C LEU A 190 2.33 -4.94 39.14
N ALA A 191 2.19 -4.86 40.48
CA ALA A 191 0.98 -4.33 41.13
C ALA A 191 0.77 -2.85 40.80
N SER A 192 1.78 -2.02 41.03
CA SER A 192 1.71 -0.57 40.78
C SER A 192 1.66 -0.22 39.28
N THR A 193 2.08 -1.12 38.37
CA THR A 193 1.86 -0.97 36.94
C THR A 193 0.38 -1.19 36.58
N ARG A 194 -0.28 -2.16 37.17
CA ARG A 194 -1.73 -2.35 37.00
C ARG A 194 -2.54 -1.17 37.53
N GLU A 195 -2.14 -0.61 38.68
CA GLU A 195 -2.73 0.61 39.26
C GLU A 195 -2.58 1.80 38.30
N LEU A 196 -1.38 2.00 37.71
CA LEU A 196 -1.15 3.03 36.70
C LEU A 196 -2.09 2.90 35.50
N LEU A 197 -2.25 1.69 34.96
CA LEU A 197 -3.16 1.47 33.83
C LEU A 197 -4.61 1.79 34.19
N ALA A 198 -5.06 1.42 35.39
CA ALA A 198 -6.40 1.73 35.90
C ALA A 198 -6.60 3.24 36.10
N GLU A 199 -5.60 3.94 36.65
CA GLU A 199 -5.61 5.40 36.85
C GLU A 199 -5.70 6.16 35.51
N LEU A 200 -4.86 5.79 34.53
CA LEU A 200 -4.87 6.41 33.21
C LEU A 200 -6.23 6.18 32.49
N ALA A 201 -6.80 4.99 32.62
CA ALA A 201 -8.12 4.70 32.09
C ALA A 201 -9.21 5.53 32.76
N ALA A 202 -9.19 5.64 34.09
CA ALA A 202 -10.17 6.42 34.88
C ALA A 202 -10.09 7.93 34.57
N THR A 203 -8.90 8.46 34.27
CA THR A 203 -8.67 9.87 33.93
C THR A 203 -8.73 10.16 32.44
N ASN A 204 -9.08 9.17 31.62
CA ASN A 204 -9.08 9.24 30.14
C ASN A 204 -7.74 9.71 29.56
N GLN A 205 -6.62 9.40 30.25
CA GLN A 205 -5.29 9.65 29.75
C GLN A 205 -4.80 8.48 28.91
N ARG A 206 -4.04 8.78 27.87
CA ARG A 206 -3.55 7.76 26.92
C ARG A 206 -2.25 7.15 27.40
N ILE A 207 -2.23 5.85 27.58
CA ILE A 207 -1.02 5.09 27.97
C ILE A 207 0.12 5.21 26.95
N ASP A 208 -0.18 5.26 25.67
CA ASP A 208 0.82 5.38 24.62
C ASP A 208 1.51 6.76 24.62
N PHE A 209 0.80 7.83 25.02
CA PHE A 209 1.35 9.16 25.24
C PHE A 209 2.23 9.19 26.52
N TYR A 210 1.77 8.57 27.59
CA TYR A 210 2.56 8.39 28.79
C TYR A 210 3.88 7.65 28.50
N CYS A 211 3.80 6.54 27.76
CA CYS A 211 4.97 5.78 27.35
C CYS A 211 5.89 6.57 26.39
N TRP A 212 5.33 7.48 25.58
CA TRP A 212 6.14 8.38 24.74
C TRP A 212 7.09 9.23 25.56
N ASP A 213 6.57 9.87 26.62
CA ASP A 213 7.35 10.72 27.49
C ASP A 213 8.33 9.91 28.35
N LEU A 214 7.89 8.75 28.84
CA LEU A 214 8.73 7.83 29.59
C LEU A 214 9.91 7.31 28.75
N TYR A 215 9.68 6.93 27.51
CA TYR A 215 10.72 6.45 26.58
C TYR A 215 11.79 7.53 26.33
N ALA A 216 11.40 8.79 26.18
CA ALA A 216 12.34 9.90 26.04
C ALA A 216 13.20 10.08 27.31
N ARG A 217 12.58 9.98 28.50
CA ARG A 217 13.27 10.06 29.80
C ARG A 217 14.26 8.91 29.98
N VAL A 218 13.88 7.68 29.62
CA VAL A 218 14.76 6.51 29.71
C VAL A 218 15.95 6.65 28.76
N SER A 219 15.73 7.14 27.53
CA SER A 219 16.82 7.37 26.58
C SER A 219 17.86 8.34 27.09
N GLN A 220 17.44 9.39 27.82
CA GLN A 220 18.33 10.34 28.50
C GLN A 220 19.01 9.72 29.73
N TRP A 221 18.24 8.96 30.53
CA TRP A 221 18.74 8.30 31.71
C TRP A 221 19.92 7.37 31.44
N TYR A 222 19.92 6.61 30.34
CA TYR A 222 21.04 5.73 30.00
C TYR A 222 22.38 6.47 29.90
N THR A 223 22.39 7.71 29.48
CA THR A 223 23.61 8.50 29.22
C THR A 223 23.84 9.64 30.20
N ALA A 224 22.91 9.93 31.13
CA ALA A 224 22.98 11.06 32.03
C ALA A 224 24.16 11.00 33.01
N ASP A 225 24.61 9.81 33.38
CA ASP A 225 25.74 9.60 34.28
C ASP A 225 26.74 8.63 33.63
N PRO A 226 27.91 9.14 33.17
CA PRO A 226 28.94 8.28 32.57
C PRO A 226 29.44 7.15 33.49
N ALA A 227 29.44 7.35 34.82
CA ALA A 227 29.86 6.33 35.79
C ALA A 227 28.87 5.17 35.88
N GLN A 228 27.60 5.40 35.57
CA GLN A 228 26.53 4.40 35.60
C GLN A 228 26.25 3.78 34.22
N LEU A 229 26.88 4.26 33.14
CA LEU A 229 26.56 3.85 31.76
C LEU A 229 26.63 2.34 31.59
N ALA A 230 27.67 1.70 32.10
CA ALA A 230 27.83 0.24 31.97
C ALA A 230 26.74 -0.54 32.71
N ALA A 231 26.45 -0.14 33.96
CA ALA A 231 25.41 -0.76 34.79
C ALA A 231 24.02 -0.59 34.18
N ARG A 232 23.69 0.60 33.65
CA ARG A 232 22.40 0.88 33.00
C ARG A 232 22.24 0.12 31.71
N LYS A 233 23.30 -0.07 30.90
CA LYS A 233 23.31 -0.93 29.75
C LYS A 233 23.07 -2.41 30.13
N GLN A 234 23.65 -2.87 31.25
CA GLN A 234 23.41 -4.22 31.73
C GLN A 234 21.95 -4.41 32.16
N ILE A 235 21.35 -3.48 32.88
CA ILE A 235 19.93 -3.47 33.25
C ILE A 235 19.06 -3.66 31.97
N ARG A 236 19.38 -2.94 30.90
CA ARG A 236 18.67 -3.08 29.60
C ARG A 236 18.78 -4.51 29.04
N LEU A 237 19.98 -5.07 29.06
CA LEU A 237 20.21 -6.44 28.56
C LEU A 237 19.50 -7.48 29.40
N ASP A 238 19.54 -7.35 30.75
CA ASP A 238 18.86 -8.24 31.68
C ASP A 238 17.34 -8.18 31.50
N THR A 239 16.79 -6.97 31.32
CA THR A 239 15.37 -6.76 31.02
C THR A 239 15.00 -7.42 29.71
N LEU A 240 15.77 -7.22 28.64
CA LEU A 240 15.51 -7.84 27.34
C LEU A 240 15.53 -9.37 27.44
N HIS A 241 16.51 -9.93 28.14
CA HIS A 241 16.59 -11.37 28.39
C HIS A 241 15.38 -11.90 29.18
N ALA A 242 14.90 -11.15 30.18
CA ALA A 242 13.71 -11.51 30.95
C ALA A 242 12.43 -11.50 30.08
N LEU A 243 12.33 -10.56 29.12
CA LEU A 243 11.22 -10.52 28.15
C LEU A 243 11.22 -11.76 27.24
N GLU A 244 12.39 -12.10 26.69
CA GLU A 244 12.55 -13.26 25.80
C GLU A 244 12.33 -14.60 26.52
N THR A 245 12.72 -14.68 27.79
CA THR A 245 12.53 -15.89 28.63
C THR A 245 11.06 -16.10 28.98
N GLY A 246 10.31 -15.01 29.22
CA GLY A 246 8.91 -15.11 29.62
C GLY A 246 8.68 -15.66 31.04
N GLY A 247 7.41 -15.70 31.48
CA GLY A 247 6.99 -16.36 32.73
C GLY A 247 7.47 -15.68 34.02
N ASN A 248 7.84 -14.39 33.98
CA ASN A 248 8.28 -13.59 35.11
C ASN A 248 7.54 -12.24 35.18
N ASP A 249 7.67 -11.52 36.28
CA ASP A 249 6.99 -10.22 36.48
C ASP A 249 7.39 -9.18 35.41
N THR A 250 8.65 -9.17 34.98
CA THR A 250 9.16 -8.25 33.96
C THR A 250 8.47 -8.48 32.61
N SER A 251 8.35 -9.72 32.18
CA SER A 251 7.63 -10.09 30.96
C SER A 251 6.12 -9.84 31.07
N THR A 252 5.54 -10.01 32.27
CA THR A 252 4.13 -9.70 32.53
C THR A 252 3.87 -8.18 32.45
N ILE A 253 4.76 -7.35 32.98
CA ILE A 253 4.70 -5.87 32.84
C ILE A 253 4.78 -5.50 31.36
N ALA A 254 5.70 -6.09 30.61
CA ALA A 254 5.84 -5.84 29.17
C ALA A 254 4.57 -6.20 28.40
N ASP A 255 3.94 -7.33 28.68
CA ASP A 255 2.70 -7.77 28.03
C ASP A 255 1.53 -6.83 28.35
N LEU A 256 1.37 -6.43 29.62
CA LEU A 256 0.35 -5.47 30.02
C LEU A 256 0.48 -4.13 29.29
N ILE A 257 1.69 -3.58 29.23
CA ILE A 257 1.96 -2.29 28.60
C ILE A 257 1.83 -2.38 27.07
N SER A 258 2.46 -3.39 26.47
CA SER A 258 2.41 -3.55 25.01
C SER A 258 0.98 -3.80 24.52
N THR A 259 0.18 -4.60 25.23
CA THR A 259 -1.23 -4.83 24.92
C THR A 259 -2.05 -3.54 25.03
N ALA A 260 -1.84 -2.74 26.10
CA ALA A 260 -2.55 -1.48 26.27
C ALA A 260 -2.16 -0.44 25.19
N VAL A 261 -0.88 -0.34 24.85
CA VAL A 261 -0.40 0.52 23.75
C VAL A 261 -0.92 0.06 22.40
N LEU A 262 -0.92 -1.26 22.13
CA LEU A 262 -1.44 -1.84 20.88
C LEU A 262 -2.91 -1.46 20.64
N ARG A 263 -3.76 -1.49 21.68
CA ARG A 263 -5.16 -1.04 21.56
C ARG A 263 -5.24 0.43 21.11
N ARG A 264 -4.36 1.30 21.64
CA ARG A 264 -4.29 2.71 21.19
C ARG A 264 -3.80 2.85 19.75
N HIS A 265 -2.88 1.99 19.32
CA HIS A 265 -2.46 1.95 17.92
C HIS A 265 -3.64 1.58 16.99
N LEU A 266 -4.46 0.60 17.37
CA LEU A 266 -5.66 0.25 16.58
C LEU A 266 -6.63 1.44 16.49
N GLU A 267 -6.92 2.11 17.61
CA GLU A 267 -7.77 3.32 17.61
C GLU A 267 -7.22 4.43 16.69
N THR A 268 -5.90 4.65 16.70
CA THR A 268 -5.25 5.62 15.80
C THR A 268 -5.41 5.21 14.33
N MET A 269 -5.29 3.92 14.02
CA MET A 269 -5.43 3.41 12.65
C MET A 269 -6.90 3.43 12.18
N GLU A 270 -7.87 3.16 13.05
CA GLU A 270 -9.30 3.30 12.75
C GLU A 270 -9.68 4.73 12.35
N ARG A 271 -9.04 5.75 12.92
CA ARG A 271 -9.21 7.15 12.50
C ARG A 271 -8.85 7.38 11.04
N LEU A 272 -8.02 6.50 10.44
CA LEU A 272 -7.61 6.49 9.05
C LEU A 272 -8.38 5.44 8.22
N SER A 273 -9.38 4.76 8.80
CA SER A 273 -10.08 3.62 8.19
C SER A 273 -9.14 2.47 7.80
N ILE A 274 -8.16 2.18 8.67
CA ILE A 274 -7.20 1.08 8.52
C ILE A 274 -7.51 0.00 9.54
N GLU A 275 -7.74 -1.21 9.07
CA GLU A 275 -8.17 -2.38 9.85
C GLU A 275 -7.24 -3.58 9.58
N TYR A 276 -7.23 -4.56 10.48
CA TYR A 276 -6.37 -5.74 10.40
C TYR A 276 -7.16 -7.00 10.68
N ASP A 277 -6.78 -8.11 10.04
CA ASP A 277 -7.37 -9.43 10.30
C ASP A 277 -6.64 -10.14 11.44
N PHE A 278 -5.29 -9.99 11.53
CA PHE A 278 -4.48 -10.72 12.49
C PHE A 278 -3.29 -9.92 13.02
N LEU A 279 -3.02 -10.07 14.32
CA LEU A 279 -1.94 -9.45 15.08
C LEU A 279 -0.98 -10.52 15.63
N PRO A 280 -0.03 -11.05 14.83
CA PRO A 280 0.96 -11.99 15.31
C PRO A 280 1.96 -11.30 16.25
N ARG A 281 2.21 -11.86 17.43
CA ARG A 281 3.17 -11.36 18.40
C ARG A 281 4.49 -12.14 18.33
N GLU A 282 5.61 -11.46 18.50
CA GLU A 282 6.93 -12.09 18.49
C GLU A 282 7.10 -13.07 19.66
N SER A 283 6.50 -12.78 20.82
CA SER A 283 6.56 -13.65 22.01
C SER A 283 6.05 -15.06 21.72
N GLU A 284 4.99 -15.22 20.91
CA GLU A 284 4.44 -16.54 20.57
C GLU A 284 5.32 -17.28 19.55
N ILE A 285 5.98 -16.57 18.63
CA ILE A 285 6.97 -17.18 17.71
C ILE A 285 8.09 -17.84 18.52
N LEU A 286 8.53 -17.18 19.60
CA LEU A 286 9.55 -17.73 20.51
C LEU A 286 9.00 -18.89 21.34
N THR A 287 7.87 -18.69 22.04
CA THR A 287 7.29 -19.67 22.96
C THR A 287 6.79 -20.93 22.26
N LEU A 288 6.25 -20.80 21.04
CA LEU A 288 5.79 -21.94 20.23
C LEU A 288 6.93 -22.61 19.45
N HIS A 289 8.17 -22.16 19.66
CA HIS A 289 9.38 -22.75 19.05
C HIS A 289 9.35 -22.80 17.51
N PHE A 290 8.87 -21.74 16.86
CA PHE A 290 8.89 -21.64 15.39
C PHE A 290 10.32 -21.68 14.86
N TRP A 291 11.24 -21.03 15.56
CA TRP A 291 12.65 -21.05 15.19
C TRP A 291 13.25 -22.46 15.21
N ASP A 292 12.92 -23.29 16.20
CA ASP A 292 13.49 -24.63 16.29
C ASP A 292 13.09 -25.49 15.08
N ALA A 293 11.84 -25.38 14.64
CA ALA A 293 11.36 -26.05 13.42
C ALA A 293 12.04 -25.48 12.15
N ALA A 294 12.17 -24.17 12.06
CA ALA A 294 12.85 -23.51 10.94
C ALA A 294 14.34 -23.89 10.91
N ARG A 295 15.03 -23.88 12.05
CA ARG A 295 16.43 -24.30 12.18
C ARG A 295 16.64 -25.73 11.69
N THR A 296 15.80 -26.67 12.14
CA THR A 296 15.87 -28.08 11.72
C THR A 296 15.74 -28.18 10.21
N LEU A 297 14.71 -27.53 9.62
CA LEU A 297 14.48 -27.52 8.19
C LEU A 297 15.66 -26.90 7.41
N MET A 298 16.20 -25.78 7.87
CA MET A 298 17.34 -25.11 7.23
C MET A 298 18.62 -25.95 7.27
N MET A 299 18.84 -26.68 8.37
CA MET A 299 19.98 -27.62 8.50
C MET A 299 19.81 -28.84 7.60
N GLU A 300 18.63 -29.44 7.55
CA GLU A 300 18.31 -30.56 6.65
C GLU A 300 18.48 -30.21 5.18
N LYS A 301 18.18 -28.96 4.83
CA LYS A 301 18.36 -28.42 3.47
C LYS A 301 19.77 -27.89 3.18
N GLY A 302 20.70 -27.97 4.14
CA GLY A 302 22.09 -27.51 3.98
C GLY A 302 22.26 -25.98 3.84
N VAL A 303 21.23 -25.21 4.22
CA VAL A 303 21.25 -23.73 4.16
C VAL A 303 21.93 -23.14 5.40
N LEU A 304 21.73 -23.76 6.56
CA LEU A 304 22.28 -23.35 7.85
C LEU A 304 23.32 -24.37 8.30
N TYR A 305 24.52 -23.92 8.64
CA TYR A 305 25.61 -24.78 9.13
C TYR A 305 26.40 -24.11 10.24
N LEU A 306 27.09 -24.92 11.07
CA LEU A 306 27.96 -24.43 12.12
C LEU A 306 29.33 -24.02 11.53
N GLU A 307 29.72 -22.77 11.73
CA GLU A 307 31.03 -22.30 11.31
C GLU A 307 32.11 -22.73 12.33
N THR A 308 33.11 -23.42 11.85
CA THR A 308 34.17 -24.02 12.70
C THR A 308 35.45 -23.19 12.75
N ALA A 309 35.62 -22.20 11.85
CA ALA A 309 36.82 -21.38 11.71
C ALA A 309 36.50 -19.89 11.51
N GLY A 310 37.51 -19.06 11.46
CA GLY A 310 37.42 -17.62 11.15
C GLY A 310 36.67 -16.79 12.19
N LYS A 311 36.21 -15.59 11.77
CA LYS A 311 35.54 -14.63 12.66
C LYS A 311 34.17 -15.08 13.19
N ASN A 312 33.51 -15.98 12.45
CA ASN A 312 32.20 -16.50 12.78
C ASN A 312 32.23 -17.85 13.51
N LYS A 313 33.42 -18.29 13.98
CA LYS A 313 33.58 -19.56 14.67
C LYS A 313 32.58 -19.76 15.81
N GLY A 314 31.88 -20.89 15.81
CA GLY A 314 30.86 -21.24 16.81
C GLY A 314 29.49 -20.64 16.52
N CYS A 315 29.32 -19.86 15.48
CA CYS A 315 28.04 -19.35 15.03
C CYS A 315 27.38 -20.30 14.02
N TYR A 316 26.05 -20.37 14.00
CA TYR A 316 25.36 -20.93 12.85
C TYR A 316 25.17 -19.81 11.81
N VAL A 317 25.62 -20.10 10.61
CA VAL A 317 25.64 -19.13 9.50
C VAL A 317 24.86 -19.66 8.30
N MET A 318 24.36 -18.73 7.49
CA MET A 318 23.66 -19.01 6.24
C MET A 318 24.55 -18.61 5.07
N ARG A 319 24.67 -19.50 4.09
CA ARG A 319 25.42 -19.23 2.85
C ARG A 319 24.74 -18.12 2.03
N ARG A 320 25.56 -17.32 1.37
CA ARG A 320 25.03 -16.39 0.36
C ARG A 320 24.62 -17.13 -0.91
N ALA A 321 23.55 -16.67 -1.55
CA ALA A 321 23.12 -17.19 -2.85
C ALA A 321 24.24 -16.96 -3.89
N GLY A 322 24.61 -18.04 -4.62
CA GLY A 322 25.65 -17.98 -5.66
C GLY A 322 27.09 -18.21 -5.15
N ALA A 323 27.33 -18.42 -3.86
CA ALA A 323 28.61 -18.93 -3.39
C ALA A 323 28.80 -20.36 -3.91
N GLU A 324 29.98 -20.65 -4.48
CA GLU A 324 30.35 -22.00 -4.88
C GLU A 324 30.20 -22.95 -3.68
N VAL A 325 29.60 -24.12 -3.92
CA VAL A 325 29.47 -25.15 -2.90
C VAL A 325 30.89 -25.59 -2.55
N GLN A 326 31.39 -25.14 -1.41
CA GLN A 326 32.63 -25.67 -0.86
C GLN A 326 32.41 -27.15 -0.52
N GLU A 327 33.38 -27.97 -0.88
CA GLU A 327 33.35 -29.41 -0.49
C GLU A 327 33.21 -29.55 1.04
N GLU A 328 32.36 -30.46 1.47
CA GLU A 328 32.16 -30.79 2.87
C GLU A 328 33.52 -31.09 3.54
N GLY A 329 33.95 -30.19 4.43
CA GLY A 329 35.24 -30.33 5.14
C GLY A 329 36.34 -29.33 4.69
N SER A 330 36.02 -28.31 3.87
CA SER A 330 37.02 -27.27 3.59
C SER A 330 37.19 -26.36 4.84
N ASP A 331 38.42 -26.26 5.33
CA ASP A 331 38.81 -25.40 6.47
C ASP A 331 38.84 -23.89 6.11
N ILE A 332 38.31 -23.49 4.96
CA ILE A 332 38.25 -22.08 4.52
C ILE A 332 36.97 -21.46 5.06
N PRO A 333 37.05 -20.52 6.03
CA PRO A 333 35.85 -19.90 6.59
C PRO A 333 35.14 -19.01 5.56
N ASP A 334 33.81 -19.13 5.48
CA ASP A 334 32.99 -18.16 4.73
C ASP A 334 32.84 -16.88 5.57
N GLU A 335 33.80 -15.96 5.43
CA GLU A 335 33.80 -14.71 6.20
C GLU A 335 32.63 -13.78 5.86
N ASP A 336 31.98 -13.99 4.72
CA ASP A 336 30.84 -13.21 4.25
C ASP A 336 29.47 -13.86 4.56
N ALA A 337 29.48 -15.08 5.13
CA ALA A 337 28.25 -15.75 5.54
C ALA A 337 27.47 -14.94 6.59
N LYS A 338 26.14 -14.96 6.48
CA LYS A 338 25.27 -14.26 7.42
C LYS A 338 25.12 -15.06 8.72
N VAL A 339 25.46 -14.44 9.85
CA VAL A 339 25.23 -15.04 11.17
C VAL A 339 23.73 -15.05 11.49
N ILE A 340 23.16 -16.22 11.69
CA ILE A 340 21.77 -16.45 12.06
C ILE A 340 21.65 -16.76 13.56
N VAL A 341 22.57 -17.59 14.10
CA VAL A 341 22.67 -17.83 15.55
C VAL A 341 24.09 -17.51 15.99
N ARG A 342 24.22 -16.69 17.00
CA ARG A 342 25.51 -16.33 17.58
C ARG A 342 26.14 -17.51 18.35
N SER A 343 27.42 -17.48 18.60
CA SER A 343 28.16 -18.51 19.34
C SER A 343 27.65 -18.74 20.78
N ASN A 344 26.96 -17.77 21.37
CA ASN A 344 26.30 -17.89 22.66
C ASN A 344 24.88 -18.48 22.60
N GLY A 345 24.43 -18.95 21.41
CA GLY A 345 23.10 -19.51 21.20
C GLY A 345 21.99 -18.50 20.90
N THR A 346 22.27 -17.20 20.92
CA THR A 346 21.25 -16.17 20.66
C THR A 346 20.88 -16.14 19.17
N VAL A 347 19.61 -16.30 18.86
CA VAL A 347 19.06 -16.18 17.49
C VAL A 347 18.99 -14.71 17.12
N THR A 348 19.47 -14.36 15.92
CA THR A 348 19.33 -13.01 15.39
C THR A 348 17.90 -12.75 14.90
N TYR A 349 17.51 -11.48 14.72
CA TYR A 349 16.21 -11.14 14.17
C TYR A 349 15.95 -11.79 12.79
N VAL A 350 16.98 -11.97 11.97
CA VAL A 350 16.86 -12.65 10.66
C VAL A 350 16.37 -14.08 10.81
N GLY A 351 16.84 -14.82 11.82
CA GLY A 351 16.36 -16.19 12.08
C GLY A 351 14.88 -16.24 12.45
N LYS A 352 14.42 -15.30 13.28
CA LYS A 352 13.01 -15.16 13.65
C LYS A 352 12.15 -14.82 12.43
N ASP A 353 12.61 -13.88 11.59
CA ASP A 353 11.94 -13.48 10.35
C ASP A 353 11.81 -14.64 9.37
N ILE A 354 12.86 -15.46 9.18
CA ILE A 354 12.81 -16.64 8.33
C ILE A 354 11.75 -17.62 8.83
N ALA A 355 11.73 -17.92 10.14
CA ALA A 355 10.76 -18.85 10.73
C ALA A 355 9.31 -18.35 10.52
N TYR A 356 9.09 -17.07 10.74
CA TYR A 356 7.77 -16.46 10.55
C TYR A 356 7.33 -16.46 9.08
N HIS A 357 8.22 -16.17 8.13
CA HIS A 357 7.90 -16.23 6.71
C HIS A 357 7.64 -17.66 6.20
N LEU A 358 8.34 -18.65 6.74
CA LEU A 358 8.01 -20.06 6.48
C LEU A 358 6.58 -20.38 6.92
N TRP A 359 6.17 -19.92 8.09
CA TRP A 359 4.78 -20.07 8.55
C TRP A 359 3.78 -19.33 7.64
N LYS A 360 4.06 -18.09 7.24
CA LYS A 360 3.19 -17.33 6.33
C LYS A 360 2.92 -18.08 5.02
N PHE A 361 3.93 -18.75 4.47
CA PHE A 361 3.77 -19.57 3.26
C PHE A 361 3.24 -21.00 3.53
N GLY A 362 3.00 -21.37 4.79
CA GLY A 362 2.60 -22.74 5.14
C GLY A 362 3.71 -23.77 4.97
N LEU A 363 4.98 -23.33 4.99
CA LEU A 363 6.17 -24.15 4.78
C LEU A 363 6.85 -24.57 6.10
N LEU A 364 6.33 -24.16 7.26
CA LEU A 364 6.86 -24.50 8.58
C LEU A 364 6.13 -25.74 9.13
N PRO A 365 6.79 -26.92 9.21
CA PRO A 365 6.09 -28.15 9.57
C PRO A 365 5.58 -28.15 11.00
N GLY A 366 4.30 -28.51 11.19
CA GLY A 366 3.71 -28.78 12.50
C GLY A 366 3.65 -27.58 13.46
N LYS A 367 3.80 -26.35 12.94
CA LYS A 367 3.76 -25.12 13.73
C LYS A 367 2.63 -24.23 13.28
N ASP A 368 1.85 -23.77 14.26
CA ASP A 368 0.83 -22.76 14.10
C ASP A 368 0.68 -22.00 15.41
N PHE A 369 0.02 -20.84 15.37
CA PHE A 369 -0.38 -20.06 16.54
C PHE A 369 -1.66 -20.63 17.17
N GLY A 370 -1.88 -20.36 18.44
CA GLY A 370 -3.23 -20.20 18.97
C GLY A 370 -3.79 -18.84 18.56
N TYR A 371 -5.09 -18.69 18.55
CA TYR A 371 -5.78 -17.47 18.11
C TYR A 371 -6.84 -17.07 19.12
N ALA A 372 -6.89 -15.76 19.46
CA ALA A 372 -7.93 -15.19 20.30
C ALA A 372 -8.52 -13.95 19.65
N LYS A 373 -9.79 -13.69 19.88
CA LYS A 373 -10.43 -12.43 19.47
C LYS A 373 -9.84 -11.28 20.24
N PHE A 374 -9.46 -10.20 19.55
CA PHE A 374 -8.78 -9.08 20.18
C PHE A 374 -9.53 -7.75 20.03
N HIS A 375 -10.06 -7.49 18.84
CA HIS A 375 -10.75 -6.25 18.53
C HIS A 375 -11.89 -6.52 17.54
N GLU A 376 -13.04 -5.84 17.71
CA GLU A 376 -14.19 -5.98 16.83
C GLU A 376 -14.31 -4.74 15.96
N TYR A 377 -14.10 -4.88 14.67
CA TYR A 377 -14.43 -3.87 13.68
C TYR A 377 -15.89 -4.01 13.23
N PRO A 378 -16.51 -2.99 12.65
CA PRO A 378 -17.87 -3.11 12.13
C PRO A 378 -18.05 -4.21 11.08
N THR A 379 -16.99 -4.59 10.39
CA THR A 379 -16.98 -5.52 9.26
C THR A 379 -16.50 -6.93 9.64
N HIS A 380 -15.61 -7.06 10.62
CA HIS A 380 -14.99 -8.32 10.99
C HIS A 380 -14.29 -8.25 12.36
N THR A 381 -13.91 -9.41 12.89
CA THR A 381 -13.12 -9.55 14.10
C THR A 381 -11.64 -9.56 13.77
N CYS A 382 -10.85 -8.74 14.45
CA CYS A 382 -9.38 -8.82 14.46
C CYS A 382 -8.91 -9.82 15.51
N TRP A 383 -8.04 -10.73 15.11
CA TRP A 383 -7.49 -11.79 15.96
C TRP A 383 -6.07 -11.46 16.41
N ILE A 384 -5.65 -12.00 17.55
CA ILE A 384 -4.27 -11.90 18.04
C ILE A 384 -3.73 -13.32 18.24
N SER A 385 -2.40 -13.48 18.07
CA SER A 385 -1.73 -14.74 18.39
C SER A 385 -1.73 -15.01 19.89
N THR A 386 -1.87 -16.28 20.25
CA THR A 386 -1.79 -16.81 21.62
C THR A 386 -1.06 -18.16 21.62
N ILE A 387 -0.77 -18.70 22.80
CA ILE A 387 -0.24 -20.05 22.95
C ILE A 387 -1.39 -21.07 22.78
N ASP A 388 -2.49 -20.86 23.52
CA ASP A 388 -3.71 -21.65 23.45
C ASP A 388 -4.78 -20.83 22.71
N GLY A 389 -5.55 -21.43 21.83
CA GLY A 389 -6.44 -20.70 20.96
C GLY A 389 -7.93 -21.05 21.08
N GLU A 390 -8.76 -20.14 20.56
CA GLU A 390 -10.19 -20.34 20.35
C GLU A 390 -10.45 -21.06 19.03
N THR A 391 -11.48 -21.87 18.98
CA THR A 391 -11.95 -22.54 17.76
C THR A 391 -13.46 -22.38 17.62
N PRO A 392 -14.00 -22.14 16.40
CA PRO A 392 -13.29 -22.00 15.13
C PRO A 392 -12.63 -20.61 14.95
N HIS A 393 -11.58 -20.56 14.15
CA HIS A 393 -10.90 -19.33 13.75
C HIS A 393 -10.64 -19.32 12.22
N PRO A 394 -10.44 -18.15 11.57
CA PRO A 394 -9.99 -18.06 10.18
C PRO A 394 -8.58 -18.61 9.97
N THR A 395 -8.20 -18.88 8.75
CA THR A 395 -6.82 -19.22 8.37
C THR A 395 -6.04 -17.95 8.11
N PHE A 396 -4.89 -17.76 8.78
CA PHE A 396 -4.08 -16.54 8.67
C PHE A 396 -2.73 -16.76 7.99
N GLY A 397 -2.27 -18.01 7.88
CA GLY A 397 -1.06 -18.41 7.14
C GLY A 397 -1.41 -19.07 5.80
N LYS A 398 -0.39 -19.75 5.19
CA LYS A 398 -0.50 -20.50 3.93
C LYS A 398 -0.82 -19.61 2.72
N ALA A 399 -0.23 -18.42 2.68
CA ALA A 399 -0.41 -17.50 1.56
C ALA A 399 0.29 -17.97 0.29
N ASP A 400 -0.34 -17.70 -0.86
CA ASP A 400 0.27 -17.92 -2.18
C ASP A 400 1.27 -16.81 -2.54
N ALA A 401 1.08 -15.60 -2.04
CA ALA A 401 2.04 -14.51 -2.18
C ALA A 401 2.00 -13.58 -0.95
N ILE A 402 3.13 -12.99 -0.63
CA ILE A 402 3.31 -12.11 0.53
C ILE A 402 3.83 -10.76 0.07
N TYR A 403 3.22 -9.69 0.58
CA TYR A 403 3.66 -8.31 0.43
C TYR A 403 4.00 -7.76 1.82
N ASN A 404 5.28 -7.53 2.05
CA ASN A 404 5.78 -7.04 3.34
C ASN A 404 6.12 -5.55 3.22
N VAL A 405 5.25 -4.68 3.75
CA VAL A 405 5.40 -3.23 3.68
C VAL A 405 6.32 -2.77 4.80
N ILE A 406 7.57 -2.51 4.48
CA ILE A 406 8.59 -2.20 5.48
C ILE A 406 9.61 -1.18 4.94
N ASP A 407 10.17 -0.37 5.82
CA ASP A 407 11.12 0.70 5.50
C ASP A 407 12.36 0.17 4.73
N SER A 408 12.86 0.95 3.76
CA SER A 408 14.02 0.58 2.91
C SER A 408 15.29 0.25 3.70
N ARG A 409 15.43 0.77 4.93
CA ARG A 409 16.54 0.43 5.84
C ARG A 409 16.55 -1.04 6.28
N GLN A 410 15.45 -1.76 6.05
CA GLN A 410 15.31 -3.21 6.30
C GLN A 410 15.56 -4.07 5.04
N ASN A 411 16.15 -3.51 3.98
CA ASN A 411 16.43 -4.26 2.75
C ASN A 411 17.29 -5.51 2.98
N ASP A 412 18.35 -5.40 3.80
CA ASP A 412 19.24 -6.56 4.06
C ASP A 412 18.50 -7.72 4.74
N PRO A 413 17.78 -7.54 5.86
CA PRO A 413 16.97 -8.62 6.45
C PRO A 413 16.00 -9.27 5.47
N GLN A 414 15.27 -8.48 4.69
CA GLN A 414 14.28 -8.99 3.73
C GLN A 414 14.95 -9.79 2.60
N THR A 415 16.11 -9.35 2.13
CA THR A 415 16.93 -10.11 1.17
C THR A 415 17.38 -11.45 1.75
N GLN A 416 17.73 -11.51 3.03
CA GLN A 416 18.14 -12.76 3.69
C GLN A 416 16.98 -13.77 3.78
N VAL A 417 15.73 -13.30 4.02
CA VAL A 417 14.54 -14.18 3.99
C VAL A 417 14.37 -14.82 2.61
N VAL A 418 14.45 -14.01 1.53
CA VAL A 418 14.36 -14.53 0.15
C VAL A 418 15.47 -15.52 -0.16
N GLN A 419 16.70 -15.25 0.27
CA GLN A 419 17.83 -16.15 0.09
C GLN A 419 17.64 -17.47 0.85
N ALA A 420 17.11 -17.43 2.08
CA ALA A 420 16.79 -18.63 2.85
C ALA A 420 15.73 -19.49 2.14
N LEU A 421 14.65 -18.89 1.65
CA LEU A 421 13.61 -19.61 0.90
C LEU A 421 14.18 -20.27 -0.37
N ARG A 422 14.98 -19.56 -1.15
CA ARG A 422 15.64 -20.11 -2.35
C ARG A 422 16.63 -21.22 -2.00
N GLY A 423 17.45 -21.02 -0.98
CA GLY A 423 18.41 -22.01 -0.51
C GLY A 423 17.76 -23.31 -0.07
N MET A 424 16.58 -23.25 0.56
CA MET A 424 15.80 -24.42 0.94
C MET A 424 15.04 -25.06 -0.23
N GLY A 425 15.12 -24.51 -1.45
CA GLY A 425 14.43 -25.02 -2.63
C GLY A 425 12.99 -24.49 -2.79
N PHE A 426 12.55 -23.55 -1.96
CA PHE A 426 11.23 -22.92 -2.06
C PHE A 426 11.25 -21.73 -3.04
N THR A 427 11.70 -21.96 -4.28
CA THR A 427 11.90 -20.92 -5.28
C THR A 427 10.60 -20.17 -5.62
N GLU A 428 9.49 -20.89 -5.73
CA GLU A 428 8.18 -20.30 -6.04
C GLU A 428 7.72 -19.35 -4.92
N ALA A 429 7.88 -19.72 -3.67
CA ALA A 429 7.59 -18.84 -2.54
C ALA A 429 8.51 -17.61 -2.52
N ALA A 430 9.80 -17.79 -2.80
CA ALA A 430 10.75 -16.70 -2.90
C ALA A 430 10.40 -15.70 -4.03
N ASP A 431 9.90 -16.19 -5.18
CA ASP A 431 9.48 -15.36 -6.32
C ASP A 431 8.15 -14.62 -6.05
N ARG A 432 7.32 -15.16 -5.15
CA ARG A 432 6.03 -14.58 -4.74
C ARG A 432 6.12 -13.77 -3.43
N TYR A 433 7.33 -13.54 -2.95
CA TYR A 433 7.60 -12.64 -1.84
C TYR A 433 7.97 -11.25 -2.37
N THR A 434 7.28 -10.21 -1.93
CA THR A 434 7.56 -8.83 -2.28
C THR A 434 7.92 -8.02 -1.04
N HIS A 435 9.18 -7.59 -0.93
CA HIS A 435 9.52 -6.49 -0.05
C HIS A 435 8.99 -5.18 -0.65
N PHE A 436 7.85 -4.74 -0.14
CA PHE A 436 7.26 -3.45 -0.51
C PHE A 436 7.99 -2.35 0.28
N SER A 437 9.21 -2.03 -0.15
CA SER A 437 10.06 -1.02 0.50
C SER A 437 9.56 0.39 0.24
N TYR A 438 9.73 1.28 1.21
CA TYR A 438 9.40 2.69 1.08
C TYR A 438 10.41 3.57 1.83
N GLU A 439 10.56 4.84 1.40
CA GLU A 439 11.42 5.82 2.05
C GLU A 439 10.70 6.55 3.18
N MET A 440 11.46 7.17 4.09
CA MET A 440 10.96 7.83 5.29
C MET A 440 10.09 9.07 5.00
N VAL A 441 9.34 9.47 6.02
CA VAL A 441 8.65 10.77 6.09
C VAL A 441 9.42 11.69 7.03
N ALA A 442 9.71 12.88 6.53
CA ALA A 442 10.29 14.00 7.24
C ALA A 442 9.30 15.17 7.27
N LEU A 443 9.62 16.26 7.94
CA LEU A 443 8.83 17.50 7.95
C LEU A 443 9.51 18.58 7.14
N THR A 444 8.74 19.47 6.52
CA THR A 444 9.30 20.74 6.08
C THR A 444 9.69 21.59 7.31
N PRO A 445 10.68 22.50 7.21
CA PRO A 445 10.99 23.44 8.30
C PRO A 445 9.77 24.25 8.74
N ARG A 446 8.90 24.66 7.83
CA ARG A 446 7.64 25.36 8.12
C ARG A 446 6.73 24.50 8.99
N CYS A 447 6.48 23.25 8.57
CA CYS A 447 5.65 22.33 9.33
C CYS A 447 6.19 22.07 10.74
N ALA A 448 7.51 21.96 10.89
CA ALA A 448 8.13 21.80 12.22
C ALA A 448 7.88 23.02 13.13
N ILE A 449 7.96 24.25 12.58
CA ILE A 449 7.65 25.48 13.31
C ILE A 449 6.16 25.52 13.68
N ASP A 450 5.25 25.20 12.74
CA ASP A 450 3.80 25.18 12.98
C ASP A 450 3.41 24.19 14.08
N LEU A 451 4.18 23.10 14.23
CA LEU A 451 4.06 22.13 15.32
C LEU A 451 4.71 22.58 16.64
N GLY A 452 5.29 23.79 16.70
CA GLY A 452 5.89 24.36 17.90
C GLY A 452 7.34 23.92 18.19
N TYR A 453 8.02 23.29 17.21
CA TYR A 453 9.42 22.91 17.38
C TYR A 453 10.37 24.09 17.18
N ALA A 454 11.32 24.26 18.10
CA ALA A 454 12.44 25.17 17.92
C ALA A 454 13.45 24.54 16.94
N ILE A 455 13.67 25.18 15.80
CA ILE A 455 14.64 24.75 14.79
C ILE A 455 15.74 25.79 14.61
N SER A 456 16.96 25.33 14.33
CA SER A 456 18.12 26.18 14.08
C SER A 456 17.99 26.95 12.76
N ASP A 457 18.75 28.05 12.63
CA ASP A 457 18.80 28.78 11.34
C ASP A 457 19.41 27.97 10.21
N GLU A 458 20.23 26.96 10.53
CA GLU A 458 20.75 26.01 9.56
C GLU A 458 19.66 25.04 9.12
N ASP A 459 18.85 24.51 10.04
CA ASP A 459 17.75 23.60 9.73
C ASP A 459 16.64 24.29 8.93
N ARG A 460 16.41 25.59 9.12
CA ARG A 460 15.46 26.39 8.32
C ARG A 460 15.78 26.41 6.82
N LYS A 461 17.05 26.20 6.46
CA LYS A 461 17.52 26.20 5.06
C LYS A 461 17.47 24.83 4.40
N LYS A 462 17.20 23.77 5.15
CA LYS A 462 17.12 22.40 4.64
C LYS A 462 15.81 22.18 3.88
N ALA A 463 15.85 21.26 2.93
CA ALA A 463 14.63 20.82 2.21
C ALA A 463 13.66 20.11 3.16
N TYR A 464 14.17 19.40 4.16
CA TYR A 464 13.38 18.70 5.17
C TYR A 464 14.19 18.49 6.46
N ILE A 465 13.47 18.18 7.53
CA ILE A 465 14.01 17.85 8.86
C ILE A 465 13.55 16.45 9.22
N GLU A 466 14.50 15.59 9.57
CA GLU A 466 14.20 14.22 10.00
C GLU A 466 13.52 14.20 11.35
N VAL A 467 12.41 13.48 11.46
CA VAL A 467 11.70 13.24 12.71
C VAL A 467 12.39 12.12 13.48
N SER A 468 12.80 12.38 14.70
CA SER A 468 13.45 11.42 15.59
C SER A 468 12.89 11.46 16.99
N GLY A 469 12.12 10.45 17.37
CA GLY A 469 11.59 10.32 18.74
C GLY A 469 12.67 10.20 19.82
N ARG A 470 13.88 9.72 19.49
CA ARG A 470 15.02 9.64 20.42
C ARG A 470 15.60 11.01 20.77
N LYS A 471 15.47 11.97 19.88
CA LYS A 471 15.97 13.36 20.05
C LYS A 471 14.88 14.29 20.61
N GLY A 472 13.72 13.78 21.03
CA GLY A 472 12.57 14.58 21.44
C GLY A 472 11.87 15.31 20.30
N PHE A 473 12.26 15.03 19.05
CA PHE A 473 11.70 15.60 17.83
C PHE A 473 10.83 14.55 17.14
N GLY A 474 9.66 14.30 17.69
CA GLY A 474 8.72 13.28 17.17
C GLY A 474 7.31 13.80 17.15
N VAL A 475 6.64 13.67 16.00
CA VAL A 475 5.23 14.06 15.83
C VAL A 475 4.36 12.84 16.05
N LYS A 476 3.55 12.86 17.11
CA LYS A 476 2.55 11.82 17.35
C LYS A 476 1.52 11.85 16.24
N ALA A 477 1.10 10.66 15.78
CA ALA A 477 0.15 10.52 14.66
C ALA A 477 -1.20 11.19 14.98
N ASP A 478 -1.68 11.03 16.22
CA ASP A 478 -2.96 11.62 16.64
C ASP A 478 -2.91 13.14 16.69
N ASP A 479 -1.82 13.74 17.21
CA ASP A 479 -1.65 15.20 17.24
C ASP A 479 -1.64 15.78 15.82
N LEU A 480 -1.01 15.08 14.86
CA LEU A 480 -1.00 15.45 13.45
C LEU A 480 -2.41 15.41 12.83
N LEU A 481 -3.14 14.32 13.11
CA LEU A 481 -4.51 14.15 12.63
C LEU A 481 -5.44 15.22 13.22
N ASP A 482 -5.32 15.50 14.52
CA ASP A 482 -6.14 16.51 15.18
C ASP A 482 -5.91 17.90 14.59
N GLN A 483 -4.68 18.26 14.29
CA GLN A 483 -4.36 19.54 13.64
C GLN A 483 -4.90 19.61 12.20
N LEU A 484 -4.78 18.54 11.41
CA LEU A 484 -5.35 18.48 10.06
C LEU A 484 -6.87 18.63 10.09
N ILE A 485 -7.54 17.92 10.99
CA ILE A 485 -8.99 17.98 11.14
C ILE A 485 -9.44 19.37 11.63
N ALA A 486 -8.71 19.96 12.58
CA ALA A 486 -9.02 21.29 13.10
C ALA A 486 -8.88 22.37 12.01
N ALA A 487 -7.81 22.31 11.21
CA ALA A 487 -7.62 23.22 10.08
C ALA A 487 -8.69 23.06 9.00
N ALA A 488 -9.05 21.82 8.64
CA ALA A 488 -10.16 21.56 7.72
C ALA A 488 -11.49 22.05 8.29
N LYS A 489 -11.73 21.87 9.60
CA LYS A 489 -12.97 22.32 10.26
C LYS A 489 -13.13 23.83 10.23
N ALA A 490 -12.07 24.58 10.43
CA ALA A 490 -12.10 26.03 10.36
C ALA A 490 -12.60 26.54 9.00
N GLU A 491 -12.16 25.90 7.90
CA GLU A 491 -12.63 26.22 6.55
C GLU A 491 -14.10 25.79 6.32
N VAL A 492 -14.48 24.62 6.81
CA VAL A 492 -15.86 24.10 6.71
C VAL A 492 -16.84 25.00 7.49
N ASP A 493 -16.46 25.45 8.69
CA ASP A 493 -17.30 26.33 9.52
C ASP A 493 -17.61 27.67 8.83
N ILE A 494 -16.63 28.23 8.12
CA ILE A 494 -16.81 29.48 7.36
C ILE A 494 -17.73 29.29 6.16
N ARG A 495 -17.59 28.17 5.44
CA ARG A 495 -18.32 27.94 4.18
C ARG A 495 -19.72 27.38 4.37
N HIS A 496 -19.97 26.67 5.46
CA HIS A 496 -21.19 25.94 5.75
C HIS A 496 -21.75 26.23 7.15
N PRO A 497 -22.02 27.50 7.51
CA PRO A 497 -22.53 27.88 8.82
C PRO A 497 -23.96 27.34 9.06
N ASP A 498 -24.68 26.97 7.99
CA ASP A 498 -26.04 26.42 8.00
C ASP A 498 -26.10 24.90 8.30
N VAL A 499 -24.94 24.23 8.31
CA VAL A 499 -24.83 22.78 8.56
C VAL A 499 -24.61 22.52 10.05
N SER A 500 -25.14 21.40 10.57
CA SER A 500 -24.98 21.03 11.98
C SER A 500 -23.50 20.88 12.37
N GLU A 501 -23.17 21.13 13.64
CA GLU A 501 -21.80 20.99 14.16
C GLU A 501 -21.25 19.56 13.94
N ALA A 502 -22.08 18.54 14.13
CA ALA A 502 -21.71 17.16 13.94
C ALA A 502 -21.38 16.83 12.48
N ASP A 503 -22.19 17.35 11.55
CA ASP A 503 -21.94 17.16 10.10
C ASP A 503 -20.70 17.92 9.66
N ARG A 504 -20.49 19.16 10.14
CA ARG A 504 -19.27 19.93 9.85
C ARG A 504 -18.01 19.20 10.33
N LEU A 505 -18.07 18.58 11.52
CA LEU A 505 -16.96 17.78 12.03
C LEU A 505 -16.73 16.53 11.18
N THR A 506 -17.79 15.87 10.71
CA THR A 506 -17.69 14.71 9.81
C THR A 506 -17.04 15.09 8.50
N ILE A 507 -17.47 16.18 7.87
CA ILE A 507 -16.86 16.73 6.65
C ILE A 507 -15.38 17.06 6.88
N ALA A 508 -15.05 17.71 8.01
CA ALA A 508 -13.68 18.06 8.34
C ALA A 508 -12.79 16.84 8.53
N LYS A 509 -13.29 15.77 9.15
CA LYS A 509 -12.58 14.48 9.27
C LYS A 509 -12.31 13.87 7.89
N GLN A 510 -13.31 13.82 7.02
CA GLN A 510 -13.15 13.28 5.66
C GLN A 510 -12.12 14.08 4.85
N ILE A 511 -12.10 15.42 4.98
CA ILE A 511 -11.12 16.27 4.30
C ILE A 511 -9.72 16.06 4.91
N GLY A 512 -9.57 16.09 6.23
CA GLY A 512 -8.27 15.97 6.91
C GLY A 512 -7.62 14.61 6.67
N VAL A 513 -8.39 13.51 6.79
CA VAL A 513 -7.92 12.15 6.49
C VAL A 513 -7.61 12.01 4.99
N GLY A 514 -8.48 12.51 4.12
CA GLY A 514 -8.26 12.48 2.68
C GLY A 514 -7.00 13.24 2.26
N ALA A 515 -6.75 14.41 2.85
CA ALA A 515 -5.55 15.21 2.63
C ALA A 515 -4.28 14.44 3.02
N LEU A 516 -4.27 13.82 4.22
CA LEU A 516 -3.12 13.05 4.70
C LEU A 516 -2.86 11.82 3.85
N ARG A 517 -3.88 11.00 3.61
CA ARG A 517 -3.75 9.77 2.82
C ARG A 517 -3.26 10.08 1.40
N TYR A 518 -3.87 11.05 0.74
CA TYR A 518 -3.46 11.45 -0.61
C TYR A 518 -2.02 11.98 -0.63
N PHE A 519 -1.64 12.81 0.34
CA PHE A 519 -0.29 13.35 0.43
C PHE A 519 0.77 12.26 0.55
N MET A 520 0.50 11.20 1.35
CA MET A 520 1.40 10.06 1.50
C MET A 520 1.49 9.18 0.24
N LEU A 521 0.41 9.13 -0.56
CA LEU A 521 0.28 8.24 -1.72
C LEU A 521 0.69 8.87 -3.05
N ARG A 522 0.71 10.22 -3.18
CA ARG A 522 1.07 10.90 -4.44
C ARG A 522 2.53 10.74 -4.84
N PHE A 523 3.40 10.48 -3.88
CA PHE A 523 4.83 10.26 -4.11
C PHE A 523 5.12 8.78 -4.32
N THR A 524 6.06 8.50 -5.23
CA THR A 524 6.56 7.13 -5.36
C THR A 524 7.17 6.65 -4.05
N ARG A 525 7.08 5.36 -3.79
CA ARG A 525 7.56 4.76 -2.53
C ARG A 525 9.05 5.00 -2.26
N ASN A 526 9.86 5.16 -3.30
CA ASN A 526 11.31 5.43 -3.20
C ASN A 526 11.65 6.92 -2.97
N THR A 527 10.67 7.79 -2.76
CA THR A 527 10.87 9.22 -2.53
C THR A 527 10.75 9.53 -1.04
N VAL A 528 11.72 10.25 -0.46
CA VAL A 528 11.59 10.85 0.88
C VAL A 528 10.49 11.92 0.83
N ILE A 529 9.51 11.82 1.72
CA ILE A 529 8.42 12.80 1.80
C ILE A 529 8.77 13.87 2.83
N ALA A 530 8.72 15.15 2.41
CA ALA A 530 8.73 16.30 3.32
C ALA A 530 7.27 16.74 3.55
N PHE A 531 6.68 16.33 4.67
CA PHE A 531 5.29 16.62 4.99
C PHE A 531 5.10 18.09 5.38
N ASP A 532 4.00 18.68 4.88
CA ASP A 532 3.56 20.04 5.20
C ASP A 532 2.04 20.13 5.25
N PHE A 533 1.49 20.75 6.29
CA PHE A 533 0.04 20.92 6.48
C PHE A 533 -0.62 21.72 5.36
N LYS A 534 0.00 22.84 4.98
CA LYS A 534 -0.55 23.76 3.99
C LYS A 534 -0.59 23.11 2.61
N ASP A 535 0.44 22.34 2.28
CA ASP A 535 0.50 21.65 0.99
C ASP A 535 -0.48 20.46 0.95
N ALA A 536 -0.68 19.75 2.08
CA ALA A 536 -1.62 18.65 2.16
C ALA A 536 -3.09 19.09 2.06
N LEU A 537 -3.44 20.20 2.69
CA LEU A 537 -4.80 20.76 2.74
C LEU A 537 -5.13 21.69 1.56
N SER A 538 -4.20 21.93 0.63
CA SER A 538 -4.43 22.79 -0.53
C SER A 538 -5.56 22.27 -1.39
N PHE A 539 -6.42 23.19 -1.85
CA PHE A 539 -7.46 22.96 -2.87
C PHE A 539 -6.94 23.11 -4.30
N GLU A 540 -5.67 23.37 -4.47
CA GLU A 540 -5.00 23.53 -5.76
C GLU A 540 -3.86 22.52 -5.90
N GLY A 541 -3.62 22.07 -7.12
CA GLY A 541 -2.58 21.11 -7.44
C GLY A 541 -2.96 19.65 -7.09
N GLU A 542 -1.97 18.79 -7.00
CA GLU A 542 -2.13 17.34 -6.79
C GLU A 542 -2.37 17.04 -5.31
N THR A 543 -3.63 17.18 -4.86
CA THR A 543 -4.04 17.00 -3.46
C THR A 543 -5.35 16.22 -3.32
N GLY A 544 -5.56 15.60 -2.15
CA GLY A 544 -6.83 14.93 -1.81
C GLY A 544 -8.03 15.87 -1.87
N PRO A 545 -7.97 17.05 -1.21
CA PRO A 545 -9.06 18.04 -1.26
C PRO A 545 -9.43 18.49 -2.67
N TYR A 546 -8.48 18.59 -3.60
CA TYR A 546 -8.76 18.91 -4.99
C TYR A 546 -9.67 17.86 -5.66
N VAL A 547 -9.35 16.58 -5.48
CA VAL A 547 -10.15 15.49 -6.06
C VAL A 547 -11.51 15.38 -5.37
N GLN A 548 -11.56 15.48 -4.03
CA GLN A 548 -12.81 15.52 -3.28
C GLN A 548 -13.72 16.66 -3.74
N TYR A 549 -13.16 17.84 -3.95
CA TYR A 549 -13.93 19.00 -4.44
C TYR A 549 -14.49 18.79 -5.85
N ALA A 550 -13.75 18.13 -6.75
CA ALA A 550 -14.26 17.78 -8.08
C ALA A 550 -15.48 16.83 -7.99
N ILE A 551 -15.44 15.86 -7.08
CA ILE A 551 -16.57 14.94 -6.83
C ILE A 551 -17.79 15.70 -6.30
N VAL A 552 -17.60 16.59 -5.33
CA VAL A 552 -18.69 17.43 -4.77
C VAL A 552 -19.29 18.36 -5.83
N ARG A 553 -18.45 18.93 -6.69
CA ARG A 553 -18.88 19.75 -7.83
C ARG A 553 -19.75 18.95 -8.79
N ALA A 554 -19.38 17.72 -9.13
CA ALA A 554 -20.18 16.81 -9.96
C ALA A 554 -21.54 16.50 -9.30
N ALA A 555 -21.55 16.17 -8.00
CA ALA A 555 -22.78 15.93 -7.24
C ALA A 555 -23.75 17.14 -7.28
N ASN A 556 -23.21 18.35 -7.21
CA ASN A 556 -24.00 19.58 -7.31
C ASN A 556 -24.66 19.78 -8.68
N ILE A 557 -24.06 19.27 -9.77
CA ILE A 557 -24.69 19.29 -11.11
C ILE A 557 -25.97 18.46 -11.07
N PHE A 558 -25.94 17.24 -10.57
CA PHE A 558 -27.10 16.33 -10.54
C PHE A 558 -28.20 16.88 -9.63
N ARG A 559 -27.84 17.40 -8.47
CA ARG A 559 -28.82 18.04 -7.57
C ARG A 559 -29.54 19.21 -8.23
N LYS A 560 -28.82 20.08 -8.94
CA LYS A 560 -29.40 21.22 -9.65
C LYS A 560 -30.19 20.82 -10.91
N ALA A 561 -29.80 19.73 -11.56
CA ALA A 561 -30.53 19.15 -12.69
C ALA A 561 -31.72 18.29 -12.27
N SER A 562 -31.95 18.08 -10.96
CA SER A 562 -33.01 17.21 -10.40
C SER A 562 -32.97 15.80 -11.00
N THR A 563 -31.78 15.21 -11.10
CA THR A 563 -31.53 13.88 -11.66
C THR A 563 -30.50 13.11 -10.80
N THR A 564 -30.26 11.84 -11.14
CA THR A 564 -29.22 11.03 -10.49
C THR A 564 -28.13 10.62 -11.50
N PRO A 565 -26.90 10.32 -11.05
CA PRO A 565 -25.84 9.80 -11.90
C PRO A 565 -26.25 8.56 -12.69
N GLU A 566 -26.96 7.63 -12.05
CA GLU A 566 -27.43 6.37 -12.63
C GLU A 566 -28.46 6.61 -13.74
N ALA A 567 -29.40 7.52 -13.54
CA ALA A 567 -30.37 7.91 -14.56
C ALA A 567 -29.67 8.54 -15.78
N CYS A 568 -28.64 9.36 -15.54
CA CYS A 568 -27.86 9.99 -16.59
C CYS A 568 -27.07 8.96 -17.42
N THR A 569 -26.43 7.99 -16.80
CA THR A 569 -25.68 6.94 -17.51
C THR A 569 -26.60 5.98 -18.26
N ALA A 570 -27.75 5.61 -17.68
CA ALA A 570 -28.75 4.77 -18.34
C ALA A 570 -29.33 5.41 -19.61
N ALA A 571 -29.51 6.73 -19.62
CA ALA A 571 -30.04 7.46 -20.76
C ALA A 571 -29.15 7.40 -22.01
N ILE A 572 -27.86 7.08 -21.87
CA ILE A 572 -26.91 6.91 -22.99
C ILE A 572 -27.36 5.82 -23.95
N ALA A 573 -28.04 4.76 -23.45
CA ALA A 573 -28.50 3.65 -24.29
C ALA A 573 -29.45 4.07 -25.43
N ALA A 574 -30.22 5.14 -25.22
CA ALA A 574 -31.20 5.67 -26.15
C ALA A 574 -30.62 6.70 -27.15
N LEU A 575 -29.35 7.13 -26.98
CA LEU A 575 -28.75 8.15 -27.83
C LEU A 575 -28.14 7.55 -29.09
N ASP A 576 -28.32 8.25 -30.22
CA ASP A 576 -27.51 8.05 -31.42
C ASP A 576 -26.17 8.75 -31.26
N LEU A 577 -25.13 7.98 -30.90
CA LEU A 577 -23.78 8.50 -30.64
C LEU A 577 -22.89 8.51 -31.89
N GLY A 578 -23.34 7.93 -33.02
CA GLY A 578 -22.47 7.59 -34.16
C GLY A 578 -21.69 8.76 -34.77
N LYS A 579 -22.20 9.97 -34.71
CA LYS A 579 -21.54 11.16 -35.28
C LYS A 579 -21.07 12.18 -34.24
N ILE A 580 -21.45 12.02 -32.99
CA ILE A 580 -21.15 13.03 -31.95
C ILE A 580 -19.65 13.15 -31.73
N PHE A 581 -18.92 12.04 -31.75
CA PHE A 581 -17.49 12.00 -31.44
C PHE A 581 -16.57 12.31 -32.65
N ASP A 582 -17.13 12.60 -33.82
CA ASP A 582 -16.36 12.96 -35.02
C ASP A 582 -16.00 14.45 -35.07
N SER A 583 -16.65 15.28 -34.24
CA SER A 583 -16.37 16.70 -34.10
C SER A 583 -15.21 17.00 -33.13
N GLU A 584 -14.63 18.19 -33.21
CA GLU A 584 -13.59 18.63 -32.26
C GLU A 584 -14.11 18.63 -30.82
N GLU A 585 -15.34 19.09 -30.60
CA GLU A 585 -15.99 19.02 -29.29
C GLU A 585 -16.21 17.60 -28.81
N GLY A 586 -16.70 16.72 -29.68
CA GLY A 586 -16.87 15.30 -29.39
C GLY A 586 -15.56 14.60 -29.04
N SER A 587 -14.48 14.97 -29.69
CA SER A 587 -13.12 14.50 -29.36
C SER A 587 -12.70 14.91 -27.94
N SER A 588 -13.02 16.14 -27.53
CA SER A 588 -12.75 16.60 -26.15
C SER A 588 -13.56 15.85 -25.09
N LEU A 589 -14.82 15.52 -25.38
CA LEU A 589 -15.64 14.68 -24.50
C LEU A 589 -15.08 13.25 -24.46
N TRP A 590 -14.68 12.71 -25.62
CA TRP A 590 -14.09 11.38 -25.73
C TRP A 590 -12.84 11.22 -24.86
N GLU A 591 -11.96 12.23 -24.75
CA GLU A 591 -10.81 12.18 -23.86
C GLU A 591 -11.21 11.87 -22.41
N THR A 592 -12.31 12.47 -21.93
CA THR A 592 -12.82 12.19 -20.58
C THR A 592 -13.31 10.75 -20.46
N TRP A 593 -14.12 10.27 -21.44
CA TRP A 593 -14.60 8.90 -21.45
C TRP A 593 -13.46 7.88 -21.55
N LEU A 594 -12.46 8.15 -22.38
CA LEU A 594 -11.29 7.29 -22.52
C LEU A 594 -10.49 7.21 -21.20
N LEU A 595 -10.31 8.35 -20.51
CA LEU A 595 -9.60 8.37 -19.23
C LEU A 595 -10.37 7.57 -18.16
N THR A 596 -11.70 7.73 -18.07
CA THR A 596 -12.51 6.95 -17.12
C THR A 596 -12.42 5.45 -17.35
N SER A 597 -12.21 4.98 -18.57
CA SER A 597 -12.10 3.56 -18.91
C SER A 597 -10.80 2.89 -18.45
N LYS A 598 -9.83 3.66 -17.92
CA LYS A 598 -8.47 3.19 -17.60
C LYS A 598 -8.28 2.80 -16.13
N LEU A 599 -9.27 2.97 -15.25
CA LEU A 599 -9.13 2.68 -13.83
C LEU A 599 -8.57 1.25 -13.58
N THR A 600 -9.15 0.24 -14.22
CA THR A 600 -8.69 -1.16 -14.10
C THR A 600 -7.22 -1.31 -14.48
N LEU A 601 -6.78 -0.68 -15.57
CA LEU A 601 -5.38 -0.69 -16.00
C LEU A 601 -4.46 -0.08 -14.93
N MET A 602 -4.87 1.02 -14.31
CA MET A 602 -4.08 1.67 -13.25
C MET A 602 -3.98 0.80 -12.01
N ILE A 603 -5.06 0.11 -11.63
CA ILE A 603 -5.05 -0.82 -10.49
C ILE A 603 -4.09 -1.99 -10.76
N GLU A 604 -4.17 -2.63 -11.94
CA GLU A 604 -3.24 -3.70 -12.32
C GLU A 604 -1.78 -3.22 -12.33
N GLN A 605 -1.53 -2.00 -12.82
CA GLN A 605 -0.20 -1.41 -12.79
C GLN A 605 0.30 -1.19 -11.35
N CYS A 606 -0.55 -0.69 -10.46
CA CYS A 606 -0.21 -0.54 -9.04
C CYS A 606 0.14 -1.89 -8.40
N ILE A 607 -0.64 -2.94 -8.69
CA ILE A 607 -0.39 -4.29 -8.16
C ILE A 607 0.93 -4.85 -8.70
N ALA A 608 1.13 -4.79 -10.02
CA ALA A 608 2.32 -5.34 -10.68
C ALA A 608 3.63 -4.68 -10.26
N THR A 609 3.59 -3.37 -9.95
CA THR A 609 4.77 -2.60 -9.57
C THR A 609 4.88 -2.34 -8.07
N ALA A 610 3.88 -2.75 -7.27
CA ALA A 610 3.72 -2.37 -5.87
C ALA A 610 3.82 -0.84 -5.66
N GLU A 611 3.19 -0.04 -6.56
CA GLU A 611 3.31 1.43 -6.55
C GLU A 611 1.95 2.12 -6.61
N PRO A 612 1.32 2.43 -5.46
CA PRO A 612 0.01 3.10 -5.39
C PRO A 612 -0.02 4.52 -5.98
N ALA A 613 1.13 5.17 -6.14
CA ALA A 613 1.21 6.53 -6.67
C ALA A 613 0.61 6.67 -8.08
N TYR A 614 0.60 5.60 -8.88
CA TYR A 614 -0.07 5.62 -10.18
C TYR A 614 -1.57 5.86 -10.08
N LEU A 615 -2.22 5.28 -9.07
CA LEU A 615 -3.65 5.50 -8.85
C LEU A 615 -3.94 6.90 -8.32
N ALA A 616 -3.12 7.43 -7.40
CA ALA A 616 -3.25 8.81 -6.92
C ALA A 616 -3.13 9.80 -8.07
N LYS A 617 -2.13 9.63 -8.92
CA LYS A 617 -1.95 10.46 -10.13
C LYS A 617 -3.12 10.34 -11.09
N TYR A 618 -3.64 9.14 -11.31
CA TYR A 618 -4.83 8.93 -12.14
C TYR A 618 -6.05 9.68 -11.59
N ALA A 619 -6.32 9.59 -10.28
CA ALA A 619 -7.43 10.28 -9.64
C ALA A 619 -7.32 11.80 -9.83
N PHE A 620 -6.12 12.37 -9.68
CA PHE A 620 -5.88 13.80 -9.94
C PHE A 620 -6.10 14.17 -11.41
N GLN A 621 -5.55 13.40 -12.35
CA GLN A 621 -5.72 13.64 -13.78
C GLN A 621 -7.20 13.60 -14.17
N LEU A 622 -7.97 12.65 -13.64
CA LEU A 622 -9.40 12.57 -13.91
C LEU A 622 -10.17 13.76 -13.32
N ALA A 623 -9.82 14.20 -12.11
CA ALA A 623 -10.40 15.40 -11.51
C ALA A 623 -10.05 16.66 -12.29
N GLN A 624 -8.82 16.78 -12.79
CA GLN A 624 -8.39 17.90 -13.64
C GLN A 624 -9.15 17.89 -14.98
N GLN A 625 -9.27 16.72 -15.61
CA GLN A 625 -10.02 16.57 -16.86
C GLN A 625 -11.51 16.91 -16.67
N PHE A 626 -12.11 16.46 -15.56
CA PHE A 626 -13.49 16.83 -15.20
C PHE A 626 -13.64 18.33 -14.95
N ASN A 627 -12.71 18.98 -14.26
CA ASN A 627 -12.76 20.43 -14.04
C ASN A 627 -12.63 21.21 -15.37
N ASN A 628 -11.75 20.78 -16.28
CA ASN A 628 -11.64 21.35 -17.63
C ASN A 628 -12.94 21.18 -18.42
N PHE A 629 -13.55 20.01 -18.37
CA PHE A 629 -14.87 19.72 -18.95
C PHE A 629 -15.93 20.65 -18.37
N TYR A 630 -16.01 20.79 -17.05
CA TYR A 630 -16.99 21.63 -16.37
C TYR A 630 -16.87 23.11 -16.76
N HIS A 631 -15.66 23.63 -16.92
CA HIS A 631 -15.42 25.01 -17.35
C HIS A 631 -15.76 25.25 -18.83
N ARG A 632 -15.56 24.23 -19.67
CA ARG A 632 -15.80 24.33 -21.12
C ARG A 632 -17.28 24.20 -21.48
N HIS A 633 -18.02 23.37 -20.74
CA HIS A 633 -19.40 23.00 -21.05
C HIS A 633 -20.37 23.51 -19.98
N HIS A 634 -21.35 24.31 -20.38
CA HIS A 634 -22.40 24.82 -19.49
C HIS A 634 -23.52 23.78 -19.32
N VAL A 635 -23.24 22.66 -18.68
CA VAL A 635 -24.09 21.45 -18.58
C VAL A 635 -25.54 21.77 -18.21
N LEU A 636 -25.77 22.67 -17.21
CA LEU A 636 -27.10 22.99 -16.71
C LEU A 636 -27.89 23.88 -17.67
N HIS A 637 -27.22 24.70 -18.50
CA HIS A 637 -27.80 25.64 -19.43
C HIS A 637 -27.88 25.10 -20.85
N GLU A 638 -27.45 23.86 -21.10
CA GLU A 638 -27.58 23.21 -22.39
C GLU A 638 -29.04 23.03 -22.77
N THR A 639 -29.39 23.43 -23.99
CA THR A 639 -30.77 23.43 -24.53
C THR A 639 -31.05 22.24 -25.44
N ASP A 640 -30.03 21.69 -26.09
CA ASP A 640 -30.18 20.46 -26.89
C ASP A 640 -30.30 19.25 -25.98
N PRO A 641 -31.42 18.52 -26.02
CA PRO A 641 -31.66 17.40 -25.11
C PRO A 641 -30.64 16.26 -25.24
N THR A 642 -30.22 15.95 -26.46
CA THR A 642 -29.24 14.88 -26.73
C THR A 642 -27.88 15.24 -26.16
N ARG A 643 -27.42 16.44 -26.45
CA ARG A 643 -26.17 16.98 -25.93
C ARG A 643 -26.19 17.09 -24.42
N LYS A 644 -27.28 17.63 -23.81
CA LYS A 644 -27.43 17.71 -22.36
C LYS A 644 -27.33 16.35 -21.69
N THR A 645 -27.98 15.35 -22.26
CA THR A 645 -27.91 13.95 -21.76
C THR A 645 -26.47 13.45 -21.80
N LEU A 646 -25.74 13.66 -22.91
CA LEU A 646 -24.34 13.25 -23.01
C LEU A 646 -23.43 13.97 -22.01
N LEU A 647 -23.62 15.28 -21.83
CA LEU A 647 -22.84 16.06 -20.86
C LEU A 647 -23.10 15.60 -19.42
N LEU A 648 -24.36 15.35 -19.05
CA LEU A 648 -24.73 14.82 -17.74
C LEU A 648 -24.13 13.42 -17.51
N ALA A 649 -24.20 12.55 -18.52
CA ALA A 649 -23.62 11.21 -18.43
C ALA A 649 -22.08 11.26 -18.31
N THR A 650 -21.42 12.17 -19.03
CA THR A 650 -19.96 12.41 -18.90
C THR A 650 -19.60 12.82 -17.47
N ALA A 651 -20.35 13.74 -16.87
CA ALA A 651 -20.15 14.12 -15.46
C ALA A 651 -20.39 12.96 -14.50
N ALA A 652 -21.41 12.13 -14.76
CA ALA A 652 -21.76 10.97 -13.93
C ALA A 652 -20.65 9.90 -13.92
N VAL A 653 -20.15 9.56 -15.10
CA VAL A 653 -19.07 8.55 -15.21
C VAL A 653 -17.78 9.08 -14.60
N ALA A 654 -17.42 10.34 -14.84
CA ALA A 654 -16.24 10.94 -14.23
C ALA A 654 -16.34 10.93 -12.70
N GLN A 655 -17.49 11.30 -12.12
CA GLN A 655 -17.72 11.25 -10.69
C GLN A 655 -17.58 9.83 -10.14
N ARG A 656 -18.23 8.85 -10.79
CA ARG A 656 -18.18 7.43 -10.39
C ARG A 656 -16.75 6.91 -10.31
N GLU A 657 -15.94 7.16 -11.33
CA GLU A 657 -14.57 6.67 -11.38
C GLU A 657 -13.63 7.44 -10.43
N MET A 658 -13.88 8.73 -10.16
CA MET A 658 -13.16 9.46 -9.11
C MET A 658 -13.48 8.89 -7.72
N ILE A 659 -14.75 8.60 -7.41
CA ILE A 659 -15.16 8.00 -6.14
C ILE A 659 -14.49 6.63 -5.97
N ARG A 660 -14.48 5.79 -7.01
CA ARG A 660 -13.82 4.49 -6.99
C ARG A 660 -12.31 4.61 -6.75
N ALA A 661 -11.66 5.49 -7.49
CA ALA A 661 -10.22 5.72 -7.33
C ALA A 661 -9.88 6.17 -5.90
N LEU A 662 -10.64 7.12 -5.33
CA LEU A 662 -10.46 7.54 -3.94
C LEU A 662 -10.78 6.42 -2.95
N GLY A 663 -11.80 5.59 -3.20
CA GLY A 663 -12.15 4.43 -2.37
C GLY A 663 -10.98 3.44 -2.24
N TYR A 664 -10.28 3.13 -3.35
CA TYR A 664 -9.06 2.32 -3.32
C TYR A 664 -7.91 2.99 -2.58
N LEU A 665 -7.82 4.31 -2.63
CA LEU A 665 -6.86 5.08 -1.83
C LEU A 665 -7.28 5.19 -0.34
N GLY A 666 -8.44 4.64 0.03
CA GLY A 666 -9.02 4.73 1.37
C GLY A 666 -9.48 6.14 1.73
N ILE A 667 -9.90 6.92 0.74
CA ILE A 667 -10.33 8.32 0.89
C ILE A 667 -11.83 8.43 0.60
N GLU A 668 -12.56 8.95 1.55
CA GLU A 668 -13.98 9.25 1.39
C GLU A 668 -14.18 10.63 0.76
N ALA A 669 -15.22 10.76 -0.06
CA ALA A 669 -15.63 12.05 -0.58
C ALA A 669 -16.77 12.63 0.28
N PRO A 670 -16.63 13.86 0.82
CA PRO A 670 -17.70 14.50 1.57
C PRO A 670 -18.88 14.85 0.68
N GLN A 671 -20.07 14.94 1.26
CA GLN A 671 -21.27 15.37 0.50
C GLN A 671 -21.25 16.86 0.14
N ARG A 672 -20.54 17.64 0.91
CA ARG A 672 -20.36 19.11 0.73
C ARG A 672 -18.92 19.50 1.05
N MET A 673 -18.44 20.58 0.42
CA MET A 673 -17.08 21.04 0.63
C MET A 673 -16.93 22.52 0.32
#